data_1851b13ac3e3af679904c6c578b0cb10
#
_entry.id   1851b13ac3e3af679904c6c578b0cb10
#
_cell.length_a   1.000
_cell.length_b   1.000
_cell.length_c   1.000
_cell.angle_alpha   90.00
_cell.angle_beta   90.00
_cell.angle_gamma   90.00
#
_symmetry.space_group_name_H-M   'P 1'
#
loop_
_entity.id
_entity.type
_entity.pdbx_description
1 polymer ?
#
loop_
_entity_poly.entity_id
_entity_poly.type
_entity_poly.pdbx_seq_one_letter_code
_entity_poly.pdbx_strand_id
1 'polypeptide(L)'
;ASIPTWFDPNFYMASKLAQMQATDPEGNWTAETLKAAFAENGFTGTEGIYAHYDKYSLAEETSPSQYLDADYYLAAKLEQMKKTDPSYTMDQLLAAFKESGLTVGEHYDLYGSTEGINPSAAFDQAKYMADKLAQLQKTEPDAGWTAAKVQEAFDEAGLTPLEHYLLYGKSEGLTPRPVVETFAFTPEVDTLVGTDGNDTFSGVIGYLPGETTINKYDSVDGGAGTDTVVVNATSDVKELQNVTAKSIEQLTINATYASVDDDVTGWADLEGITISGATGVSLAAGDKVKSLTLDGVDGAVAVTADNLASVSLSDMASTDVTLTAASATSMNVNLDDVKGTLELGNSFKTVILNSAGGEEVANDLTLTAASVTTLVITGDTDMAVTMNGSALATINAQSFTGDLDLTDVTVLTTTNILTGSGDDDIKLVDAFASKVFAGAGDDTITLAAGVAAGAVIDGGDGYDEIVTGKTGLTTVDSTKTAADLFGAAATITNFEALTISDGTAVDVVDFKGLAYDTVNVMNASVAMTVSFADGDDTLGLAGTTLAGLTIKGTDASIDFNGDLTITTATAAEAATLDLNLNAEGADVTMTALAAKDGATITITDDGVVKEGSLTLTEVNAKGVTIDGSAVATADLTITASSGADTIKGGAGDDTLAGGKGADVLYGGAGANTFKVAAESVDTVAKVIASADTIMDWAAGAGNKIDGAANAAVEKAYGEFSVNDKGVVTFGNSSLTLDQMVNMLNDGLANDTSVLFTHGSDSYVFSN
;
A
#
# COMPACT_ATOMS: atom_id res chain seq x y z
N ALA A 1 13.10 -17.67 51.95
CA ALA A 1 12.38 -16.41 51.82
C ALA A 1 10.94 -16.65 52.20
N SER A 2 10.30 -15.76 52.98
CA SER A 2 8.85 -15.82 53.20
C SER A 2 8.12 -15.57 51.88
N ILE A 3 7.08 -16.34 51.63
CA ILE A 3 6.26 -16.14 50.40
C ILE A 3 5.54 -14.79 50.53
N PRO A 4 5.68 -13.87 49.54
CA PRO A 4 5.00 -12.59 49.54
C PRO A 4 3.47 -12.75 49.55
N THR A 5 2.75 -11.80 50.17
CA THR A 5 1.29 -11.82 50.27
C THR A 5 0.56 -11.70 48.95
N TRP A 6 1.19 -11.08 47.94
CA TRP A 6 0.65 -10.95 46.57
C TRP A 6 0.80 -12.21 45.74
N PHE A 7 1.54 -13.25 46.18
CA PHE A 7 1.67 -14.50 45.45
C PHE A 7 0.51 -15.45 45.75
N ASP A 8 -0.25 -15.79 44.70
CA ASP A 8 -1.33 -16.78 44.77
C ASP A 8 -0.92 -18.04 44.02
N PRO A 9 -0.58 -19.13 44.73
CA PRO A 9 -0.11 -20.37 44.10
C PRO A 9 -1.18 -21.04 43.23
N ASN A 10 -2.47 -20.87 43.51
CA ASN A 10 -3.54 -21.45 42.71
C ASN A 10 -3.70 -20.68 41.40
N PHE A 11 -3.67 -19.37 41.48
CA PHE A 11 -3.70 -18.51 40.30
C PHE A 11 -2.49 -18.78 39.41
N TYR A 12 -1.29 -18.80 40.00
CA TYR A 12 -0.05 -19.06 39.23
C TYR A 12 -0.08 -20.42 38.51
N MET A 13 -0.50 -21.49 39.22
CA MET A 13 -0.62 -22.83 38.62
C MET A 13 -1.67 -22.90 37.51
N ALA A 14 -2.78 -22.17 37.64
CA ALA A 14 -3.81 -22.09 36.58
C ALA A 14 -3.30 -21.34 35.37
N SER A 15 -2.60 -20.22 35.55
CA SER A 15 -1.95 -19.46 34.47
C SER A 15 -0.87 -20.29 33.76
N LYS A 16 -0.06 -21.02 34.52
CA LYS A 16 0.96 -21.92 33.98
C LYS A 16 0.35 -23.08 33.20
N LEU A 17 -0.77 -23.64 33.66
CA LEU A 17 -1.49 -24.67 32.93
C LEU A 17 -1.98 -24.13 31.56
N ALA A 18 -2.59 -22.95 31.54
CA ALA A 18 -3.05 -22.31 30.31
C ALA A 18 -1.90 -22.05 29.33
N GLN A 19 -0.76 -21.59 29.86
CA GLN A 19 0.44 -21.39 29.06
C GLN A 19 0.94 -22.70 28.44
N MET A 20 1.04 -23.79 29.22
CA MET A 20 1.47 -25.10 28.73
C MET A 20 0.51 -25.66 27.68
N GLN A 21 -0.80 -25.50 27.88
CA GLN A 21 -1.80 -25.93 26.89
C GLN A 21 -1.70 -25.15 25.57
N ALA A 22 -1.31 -23.87 25.63
CA ALA A 22 -1.14 -23.03 24.45
C ALA A 22 0.16 -23.34 23.68
N THR A 23 1.27 -23.60 24.43
CA THR A 23 2.60 -23.82 23.83
C THR A 23 2.87 -25.27 23.44
N ASP A 24 2.20 -26.22 24.09
CA ASP A 24 2.29 -27.66 23.84
C ASP A 24 0.90 -28.31 23.82
N PRO A 25 0.10 -28.08 22.77
CA PRO A 25 -1.29 -28.59 22.69
C PRO A 25 -1.37 -30.13 22.64
N GLU A 26 -0.31 -30.80 22.21
CA GLU A 26 -0.24 -32.27 22.14
C GLU A 26 0.15 -32.91 23.47
N GLY A 27 0.67 -32.14 24.41
CA GLY A 27 1.13 -32.60 25.74
C GLY A 27 0.03 -33.07 26.68
N ASN A 28 -1.27 -32.89 26.34
CA ASN A 28 -2.44 -33.25 27.13
C ASN A 28 -2.35 -32.77 28.60
N TRP A 29 -1.94 -31.49 28.76
CA TRP A 29 -1.75 -30.91 30.08
C TRP A 29 -3.03 -30.76 30.87
N THR A 30 -3.04 -31.26 32.09
CA THR A 30 -4.07 -31.09 33.10
C THR A 30 -3.45 -30.52 34.39
N ALA A 31 -4.28 -30.09 35.34
CA ALA A 31 -3.78 -29.63 36.65
C ALA A 31 -2.95 -30.71 37.39
N GLU A 32 -3.34 -31.98 37.24
CA GLU A 32 -2.64 -33.10 37.84
C GLU A 32 -1.29 -33.35 37.18
N THR A 33 -1.24 -33.37 35.82
CA THR A 33 0.03 -33.60 35.07
C THR A 33 1.01 -32.45 35.29
N LEU A 34 0.53 -31.21 35.33
CA LEU A 34 1.36 -30.04 35.63
C LEU A 34 1.91 -30.14 37.08
N LYS A 35 1.08 -30.47 38.05
CA LYS A 35 1.51 -30.63 39.46
C LYS A 35 2.54 -31.75 39.60
N ALA A 36 2.36 -32.86 38.88
CA ALA A 36 3.34 -33.94 38.84
C ALA A 36 4.69 -33.48 38.24
N ALA A 37 4.69 -32.75 37.13
CA ALA A 37 5.88 -32.21 36.52
C ALA A 37 6.62 -31.23 37.46
N PHE A 38 5.90 -30.40 38.21
CA PHE A 38 6.49 -29.55 39.24
C PHE A 38 7.16 -30.38 40.33
N ALA A 39 6.49 -31.41 40.83
CA ALA A 39 7.02 -32.29 41.88
C ALA A 39 8.27 -33.06 41.40
N GLU A 40 8.28 -33.58 40.19
CA GLU A 40 9.44 -34.26 39.59
C GLU A 40 10.67 -33.36 39.46
N ASN A 41 10.46 -32.05 39.30
CA ASN A 41 11.52 -31.05 39.25
C ASN A 41 11.84 -30.43 40.63
N GLY A 42 11.28 -30.95 41.70
CA GLY A 42 11.57 -30.52 43.07
C GLY A 42 10.76 -29.33 43.57
N PHE A 43 9.76 -28.85 42.81
CA PHE A 43 8.88 -27.74 43.19
C PHE A 43 7.60 -28.26 43.86
N THR A 44 7.66 -28.58 45.15
CA THR A 44 6.55 -29.16 45.87
C THR A 44 5.95 -28.21 46.92
N GLY A 45 4.63 -28.25 47.06
CA GLY A 45 3.91 -27.37 47.97
C GLY A 45 3.98 -25.90 47.58
N THR A 46 3.41 -25.02 48.40
CA THR A 46 3.37 -23.58 48.10
C THR A 46 4.75 -22.95 47.98
N GLU A 47 5.69 -23.37 48.84
CA GLU A 47 7.09 -22.91 48.78
C GLU A 47 7.78 -23.31 47.49
N GLY A 48 7.55 -24.54 47.01
CA GLY A 48 8.09 -25.00 45.73
C GLY A 48 7.49 -24.29 44.54
N ILE A 49 6.18 -24.03 44.54
CA ILE A 49 5.51 -23.28 43.49
C ILE A 49 6.04 -21.83 43.44
N TYR A 50 6.24 -21.18 44.59
CA TYR A 50 6.84 -19.87 44.65
C TYR A 50 8.32 -19.89 44.16
N ALA A 51 9.10 -20.90 44.53
CA ALA A 51 10.47 -21.04 44.04
C ALA A 51 10.55 -21.23 42.51
N HIS A 52 9.53 -21.83 41.90
CA HIS A 52 9.42 -21.90 40.45
C HIS A 52 9.15 -20.52 39.85
N TYR A 53 8.17 -19.78 40.43
CA TYR A 53 7.87 -18.41 40.02
C TYR A 53 9.13 -17.52 40.11
N ASP A 54 9.78 -17.52 41.27
CA ASP A 54 11.00 -16.74 41.56
C ASP A 54 12.10 -16.99 40.50
N LYS A 55 12.24 -18.24 40.08
CA LYS A 55 13.29 -18.65 39.14
C LYS A 55 12.97 -18.40 37.67
N TYR A 56 11.72 -18.54 37.27
CA TYR A 56 11.34 -18.63 35.86
C TYR A 56 10.36 -17.55 35.38
N SER A 57 9.66 -16.86 36.28
CA SER A 57 8.55 -15.96 35.91
C SER A 57 8.92 -14.86 34.91
N LEU A 58 10.12 -14.30 35.03
CA LEU A 58 10.54 -13.23 34.13
C LEU A 58 10.81 -13.74 32.68
N ALA A 59 11.29 -14.98 32.56
CA ALA A 59 11.54 -15.60 31.24
C ALA A 59 10.25 -16.17 30.63
N GLU A 60 9.26 -16.47 31.45
CA GLU A 60 8.00 -17.08 31.07
C GLU A 60 6.83 -16.05 31.05
N GLU A 61 7.11 -14.79 31.43
CA GLU A 61 6.15 -13.69 31.50
C GLU A 61 4.86 -14.09 32.27
N THR A 62 5.03 -14.83 33.40
CA THR A 62 3.91 -15.36 34.16
C THR A 62 3.56 -14.49 35.36
N SER A 63 2.30 -14.14 35.46
CA SER A 63 1.75 -13.33 36.55
C SER A 63 1.56 -14.16 37.85
N PRO A 64 1.94 -13.61 39.02
CA PRO A 64 1.86 -14.32 40.29
C PRO A 64 0.45 -14.32 40.92
N SER A 65 -0.42 -13.38 40.54
CA SER A 65 -1.80 -13.28 41.05
C SER A 65 -2.66 -12.39 40.14
N GLN A 66 -3.98 -12.40 40.37
CA GLN A 66 -4.92 -11.52 39.67
C GLN A 66 -4.70 -10.02 39.94
N TYR A 67 -4.01 -9.66 41.02
CA TYR A 67 -3.76 -8.28 41.41
C TYR A 67 -2.35 -7.82 41.07
N LEU A 68 -1.50 -8.71 40.54
CA LEU A 68 -0.18 -8.41 40.04
C LEU A 68 0.01 -9.10 38.70
N ASP A 69 -0.09 -8.33 37.64
CA ASP A 69 0.00 -8.78 36.23
C ASP A 69 1.35 -8.38 35.66
N ALA A 70 2.14 -9.37 35.21
CA ALA A 70 3.50 -9.14 34.77
C ALA A 70 3.53 -8.28 33.49
N ASP A 71 2.68 -8.58 32.50
CA ASP A 71 2.65 -7.87 31.21
C ASP A 71 2.18 -6.43 31.41
N TYR A 72 1.11 -6.24 32.17
CA TYR A 72 0.60 -4.91 32.51
C TYR A 72 1.66 -4.06 33.22
N TYR A 73 2.31 -4.64 34.24
CA TYR A 73 3.31 -3.93 35.03
C TYR A 73 4.54 -3.53 34.19
N LEU A 74 5.06 -4.48 33.38
CA LEU A 74 6.20 -4.22 32.49
C LEU A 74 5.86 -3.16 31.45
N ALA A 75 4.66 -3.19 30.87
CA ALA A 75 4.20 -2.16 29.94
C ALA A 75 4.12 -0.78 30.61
N ALA A 76 3.55 -0.69 31.79
CA ALA A 76 3.47 0.56 32.56
C ALA A 76 4.86 1.10 32.95
N LYS A 77 5.79 0.21 33.32
CA LYS A 77 7.18 0.57 33.62
C LYS A 77 7.91 1.06 32.37
N LEU A 78 7.71 0.40 31.23
CA LEU A 78 8.28 0.85 29.95
C LEU A 78 7.82 2.26 29.59
N GLU A 79 6.51 2.54 29.72
CA GLU A 79 5.98 3.88 29.46
C GLU A 79 6.55 4.94 30.43
N GLN A 80 6.81 4.55 31.68
CA GLN A 80 7.50 5.43 32.62
C GLN A 80 8.94 5.72 32.17
N MET A 81 9.69 4.70 31.71
CA MET A 81 11.07 4.84 31.23
C MET A 81 11.15 5.72 29.97
N LYS A 82 10.20 5.55 29.06
CA LYS A 82 10.13 6.36 27.83
C LYS A 82 9.90 7.86 28.08
N LYS A 83 9.37 8.26 29.23
CA LYS A 83 9.29 9.68 29.60
C LYS A 83 10.65 10.34 29.75
N THR A 84 11.67 9.57 30.11
CA THR A 84 13.06 10.06 30.28
C THR A 84 13.95 9.67 29.09
N ASP A 85 13.69 8.55 28.46
CA ASP A 85 14.36 8.07 27.24
C ASP A 85 13.33 7.51 26.28
N PRO A 86 12.85 8.30 25.31
CA PRO A 86 11.84 7.84 24.33
C PRO A 86 12.26 6.64 23.50
N SER A 87 13.56 6.36 23.37
CA SER A 87 14.09 5.21 22.64
C SER A 87 14.17 3.93 23.47
N TYR A 88 13.78 3.96 24.75
CA TYR A 88 13.88 2.80 25.63
C TYR A 88 12.92 1.68 25.20
N THR A 89 13.46 0.45 25.07
CA THR A 89 12.72 -0.70 24.53
C THR A 89 12.35 -1.72 25.62
N MET A 90 11.39 -2.60 25.32
CA MET A 90 11.04 -3.71 26.19
C MET A 90 12.23 -4.65 26.44
N ASP A 91 13.03 -4.92 25.42
CA ASP A 91 14.22 -5.78 25.57
C ASP A 91 15.23 -5.20 26.56
N GLN A 92 15.41 -3.87 26.56
CA GLN A 92 16.29 -3.19 27.52
C GLN A 92 15.70 -3.26 28.94
N LEU A 93 14.38 -3.13 29.07
CA LEU A 93 13.69 -3.26 30.36
C LEU A 93 13.86 -4.69 30.93
N LEU A 94 13.56 -5.70 30.14
CA LEU A 94 13.73 -7.12 30.54
C LEU A 94 15.18 -7.46 30.88
N ALA A 95 16.15 -6.92 30.15
CA ALA A 95 17.56 -7.06 30.48
C ALA A 95 17.92 -6.45 31.84
N ALA A 96 17.37 -5.27 32.16
CA ALA A 96 17.57 -4.62 33.47
C ALA A 96 16.94 -5.42 34.62
N PHE A 97 15.75 -5.99 34.43
CA PHE A 97 15.16 -6.90 35.40
C PHE A 97 16.00 -8.14 35.64
N LYS A 98 16.48 -8.75 34.55
CA LYS A 98 17.35 -9.92 34.61
C LYS A 98 18.68 -9.61 35.33
N GLU A 99 19.26 -8.45 35.10
CA GLU A 99 20.50 -8.01 35.76
C GLU A 99 20.27 -7.73 37.25
N SER A 100 19.13 -7.16 37.62
CA SER A 100 18.77 -6.91 39.01
C SER A 100 18.45 -8.20 39.80
N GLY A 101 18.08 -9.27 39.11
CA GLY A 101 17.62 -10.53 39.69
C GLY A 101 16.27 -10.45 40.40
N LEU A 102 15.47 -9.41 40.14
CA LEU A 102 14.16 -9.21 40.73
C LEU A 102 13.05 -9.77 39.84
N THR A 103 12.07 -10.41 40.42
CA THR A 103 10.78 -10.68 39.79
C THR A 103 9.97 -9.39 39.67
N VAL A 104 8.92 -9.39 38.86
CA VAL A 104 8.01 -8.24 38.73
C VAL A 104 7.39 -7.89 40.10
N GLY A 105 7.01 -8.90 40.91
CA GLY A 105 6.45 -8.67 42.22
C GLY A 105 7.43 -8.04 43.21
N GLU A 106 8.65 -8.53 43.25
CA GLU A 106 9.70 -7.94 44.10
C GLU A 106 10.08 -6.53 43.68
N HIS A 107 10.10 -6.25 42.38
CA HIS A 107 10.33 -4.90 41.89
C HIS A 107 9.18 -3.95 42.27
N TYR A 108 7.92 -4.44 42.21
CA TYR A 108 6.76 -3.64 42.65
C TYR A 108 6.91 -3.28 44.13
N ASP A 109 7.23 -4.25 45.01
CA ASP A 109 7.39 -4.00 46.42
C ASP A 109 8.52 -3.02 46.73
N LEU A 110 9.66 -3.16 46.08
CA LEU A 110 10.84 -2.34 46.35
C LEU A 110 10.79 -0.96 45.76
N TYR A 111 10.20 -0.82 44.58
CA TYR A 111 10.27 0.40 43.77
C TYR A 111 8.92 0.84 43.20
N GLY A 112 8.18 -0.07 42.52
CA GLY A 112 7.01 0.26 41.73
C GLY A 112 5.89 0.93 42.51
N SER A 113 5.66 0.50 43.75
CA SER A 113 4.69 1.09 44.64
C SER A 113 5.00 2.58 44.94
N THR A 114 6.24 2.91 45.26
CA THR A 114 6.68 4.30 45.50
C THR A 114 6.77 5.11 44.20
N GLU A 115 6.99 4.49 43.06
CA GLU A 115 6.97 5.12 41.75
C GLU A 115 5.55 5.39 41.23
N GLY A 116 4.50 4.94 41.96
CA GLY A 116 3.11 5.13 41.57
C GLY A 116 2.65 4.24 40.41
N ILE A 117 3.35 3.12 40.16
CA ILE A 117 2.97 2.16 39.11
C ILE A 117 1.95 1.16 39.68
N ASN A 118 0.77 1.08 39.05
CA ASN A 118 -0.20 0.07 39.42
C ASN A 118 0.32 -1.34 39.11
N PRO A 119 0.13 -2.32 39.99
CA PRO A 119 0.63 -3.69 39.78
C PRO A 119 -0.20 -4.47 38.74
N SER A 120 -1.44 -4.09 38.49
CA SER A 120 -2.33 -4.65 37.45
C SER A 120 -3.50 -3.72 37.18
N ALA A 121 -4.27 -4.01 36.12
CA ALA A 121 -5.56 -3.37 35.90
C ALA A 121 -6.61 -3.66 36.98
N ALA A 122 -6.39 -4.70 37.80
CA ALA A 122 -7.29 -5.07 38.90
C ALA A 122 -7.01 -4.36 40.22
N PHE A 123 -5.95 -3.54 40.29
CA PHE A 123 -5.60 -2.80 41.51
C PHE A 123 -5.09 -1.38 41.17
N ASP A 124 -5.88 -0.38 41.55
CA ASP A 124 -5.53 1.04 41.47
C ASP A 124 -5.02 1.53 42.83
N GLN A 125 -3.70 1.66 42.96
CA GLN A 125 -3.11 2.05 44.22
C GLN A 125 -3.41 3.50 44.61
N ALA A 126 -3.55 4.42 43.65
CA ALA A 126 -3.87 5.82 43.96
C ALA A 126 -5.28 5.94 44.53
N LYS A 127 -6.25 5.28 43.91
CA LYS A 127 -7.62 5.20 44.44
C LYS A 127 -7.63 4.51 45.81
N TYR A 128 -6.96 3.38 45.93
CA TYR A 128 -6.91 2.64 47.19
C TYR A 128 -6.41 3.49 48.35
N MET A 129 -5.33 4.25 48.10
CA MET A 129 -4.77 5.18 49.11
C MET A 129 -5.72 6.34 49.42
N ALA A 130 -6.43 6.87 48.41
CA ALA A 130 -7.44 7.91 48.60
C ALA A 130 -8.64 7.41 49.43
N ASP A 131 -9.14 6.20 49.16
CA ASP A 131 -10.23 5.58 49.92
C ASP A 131 -9.82 5.27 51.36
N LYS A 132 -8.59 4.80 51.58
CA LYS A 132 -8.06 4.60 52.92
C LYS A 132 -7.96 5.90 53.70
N LEU A 133 -7.50 6.98 53.04
CA LEU A 133 -7.51 8.32 53.64
C LEU A 133 -8.94 8.75 54.03
N ALA A 134 -9.90 8.61 53.13
CA ALA A 134 -11.29 8.98 53.37
C ALA A 134 -11.91 8.14 54.53
N GLN A 135 -11.61 6.84 54.58
CA GLN A 135 -12.00 5.96 55.66
C GLN A 135 -11.45 6.44 57.00
N LEU A 136 -10.13 6.74 57.07
CA LEU A 136 -9.48 7.20 58.31
C LEU A 136 -9.98 8.59 58.75
N GLN A 137 -10.20 9.51 57.83
CA GLN A 137 -10.81 10.81 58.16
C GLN A 137 -12.23 10.69 58.72
N LYS A 138 -12.98 9.69 58.25
CA LYS A 138 -14.33 9.40 58.79
C LYS A 138 -14.31 8.70 60.12
N THR A 139 -13.42 7.74 60.33
CA THR A 139 -13.35 6.93 61.54
C THR A 139 -12.58 7.63 62.68
N GLU A 140 -11.60 8.48 62.33
CA GLU A 140 -10.72 9.19 63.26
C GLU A 140 -10.61 10.68 62.92
N PRO A 141 -11.70 11.44 62.93
CA PRO A 141 -11.75 12.81 62.43
C PRO A 141 -10.77 13.79 63.10
N ASP A 142 -10.43 13.52 64.36
CA ASP A 142 -9.56 14.35 65.15
C ASP A 142 -8.06 14.04 64.97
N ALA A 143 -7.72 12.96 64.28
CA ALA A 143 -6.32 12.54 64.06
C ALA A 143 -5.58 13.34 63.00
N GLY A 144 -6.31 14.17 62.23
CA GLY A 144 -5.73 15.04 61.17
C GLY A 144 -5.02 14.26 60.07
N TRP A 145 -5.65 13.18 59.63
CA TRP A 145 -5.13 12.35 58.53
C TRP A 145 -4.98 13.14 57.24
N THR A 146 -3.84 12.97 56.60
CA THR A 146 -3.50 13.48 55.26
C THR A 146 -2.92 12.35 54.42
N ALA A 147 -2.88 12.50 53.09
CA ALA A 147 -2.28 11.50 52.20
C ALA A 147 -0.82 11.15 52.60
N ALA A 148 -0.04 12.18 53.02
CA ALA A 148 1.32 11.97 53.50
C ALA A 148 1.39 11.10 54.77
N LYS A 149 0.47 11.32 55.73
CA LYS A 149 0.42 10.50 56.97
C LYS A 149 -0.03 9.06 56.68
N VAL A 150 -0.92 8.86 55.71
CA VAL A 150 -1.32 7.51 55.30
C VAL A 150 -0.12 6.80 54.69
N GLN A 151 0.61 7.45 53.82
CA GLN A 151 1.83 6.89 53.22
C GLN A 151 2.86 6.55 54.31
N GLU A 152 3.14 7.47 55.21
CA GLU A 152 4.07 7.26 56.33
C GLU A 152 3.66 6.02 57.21
N ALA A 153 2.37 5.85 57.46
CA ALA A 153 1.87 4.68 58.22
C ALA A 153 2.07 3.36 57.44
N PHE A 154 1.95 3.39 56.12
CA PHE A 154 2.24 2.21 55.25
C PHE A 154 3.74 1.90 55.24
N ASP A 155 4.57 2.92 55.12
CA ASP A 155 6.03 2.79 55.15
C ASP A 155 6.54 2.27 56.49
N GLU A 156 5.99 2.77 57.62
CA GLU A 156 6.30 2.28 58.97
C GLU A 156 5.85 0.82 59.18
N ALA A 157 4.73 0.43 58.59
CA ALA A 157 4.25 -0.94 58.66
C ALA A 157 5.03 -1.88 57.71
N GLY A 158 5.82 -1.33 56.79
CA GLY A 158 6.55 -2.08 55.76
C GLY A 158 5.62 -2.76 54.75
N LEU A 159 4.49 -2.13 54.43
CA LEU A 159 3.47 -2.66 53.54
C LEU A 159 3.30 -1.77 52.31
N THR A 160 3.25 -2.36 51.14
CA THR A 160 2.75 -1.68 49.94
C THR A 160 1.21 -1.55 50.00
N PRO A 161 0.60 -0.65 49.21
CA PRO A 161 -0.86 -0.56 49.11
C PRO A 161 -1.54 -1.88 48.75
N LEU A 162 -0.94 -2.67 47.85
CA LEU A 162 -1.45 -3.98 47.48
C LEU A 162 -1.41 -4.96 48.67
N GLU A 163 -0.28 -5.05 49.38
CA GLU A 163 -0.14 -5.91 50.53
C GLU A 163 -1.13 -5.53 51.65
N HIS A 164 -1.28 -4.24 51.92
CA HIS A 164 -2.28 -3.78 52.89
C HIS A 164 -3.69 -4.18 52.46
N TYR A 165 -4.04 -4.03 51.19
CA TYR A 165 -5.35 -4.45 50.69
C TYR A 165 -5.59 -5.94 50.88
N LEU A 166 -4.60 -6.77 50.59
CA LEU A 166 -4.70 -8.23 50.70
C LEU A 166 -4.82 -8.71 52.16
N LEU A 167 -4.11 -8.04 53.06
CA LEU A 167 -4.10 -8.40 54.49
C LEU A 167 -5.29 -7.83 55.27
N TYR A 168 -5.66 -6.59 55.00
CA TYR A 168 -6.61 -5.83 55.80
C TYR A 168 -7.74 -5.19 54.98
N GLY A 169 -7.43 -4.54 53.84
CA GLY A 169 -8.33 -3.70 53.08
C GLY A 169 -9.61 -4.39 52.64
N LYS A 170 -9.55 -5.66 52.26
CA LYS A 170 -10.73 -6.49 51.94
C LYS A 170 -11.69 -6.60 53.09
N SER A 171 -11.17 -6.83 54.28
CA SER A 171 -11.98 -6.97 55.48
C SER A 171 -12.50 -5.63 56.02
N GLU A 172 -11.84 -4.55 55.66
CA GLU A 172 -12.24 -3.17 55.97
C GLU A 172 -13.30 -2.62 54.98
N GLY A 173 -13.66 -3.39 53.95
CA GLY A 173 -14.63 -2.99 52.93
C GLY A 173 -14.09 -2.04 51.86
N LEU A 174 -12.74 -1.91 51.74
CA LEU A 174 -12.11 -1.13 50.68
C LEU A 174 -12.09 -1.90 49.37
N THR A 175 -12.26 -1.21 48.25
CA THR A 175 -12.23 -1.79 46.93
C THR A 175 -10.84 -1.62 46.28
N PRO A 176 -10.37 -2.62 45.51
CA PRO A 176 -9.04 -2.56 44.91
C PRO A 176 -8.96 -1.65 43.66
N ARG A 177 -10.09 -1.32 43.09
CA ARG A 177 -10.25 -0.45 41.90
C ARG A 177 -11.59 0.27 41.99
N PRO A 178 -11.82 1.31 41.16
CA PRO A 178 -13.12 1.93 41.02
C PRO A 178 -14.22 0.89 40.71
N VAL A 179 -15.38 1.07 41.28
CA VAL A 179 -16.55 0.25 40.93
C VAL A 179 -17.04 0.68 39.57
N VAL A 180 -17.26 -0.27 38.67
CA VAL A 180 -17.78 -0.05 37.31
C VAL A 180 -19.12 -0.74 37.22
N GLU A 181 -20.16 0.00 36.87
CA GLU A 181 -21.51 -0.53 36.72
C GLU A 181 -22.12 -0.18 35.36
N THR A 182 -23.14 -0.93 34.98
CA THR A 182 -23.95 -0.68 33.82
C THR A 182 -25.37 -0.40 34.22
N PHE A 183 -25.88 0.75 33.81
CA PHE A 183 -27.23 1.20 34.06
C PHE A 183 -28.04 1.18 32.77
N ALA A 184 -29.31 0.92 32.83
CA ALA A 184 -30.21 0.98 31.67
C ALA A 184 -31.29 2.03 31.87
N PHE A 185 -31.51 2.87 30.89
CA PHE A 185 -32.68 3.74 30.81
C PHE A 185 -33.94 2.90 30.60
N THR A 186 -35.04 3.36 31.16
CA THR A 186 -36.36 2.74 31.06
C THR A 186 -37.33 3.59 30.26
N PRO A 187 -38.52 3.11 29.83
CA PRO A 187 -39.50 3.95 29.15
C PRO A 187 -40.08 5.06 30.00
N GLU A 188 -39.80 5.07 31.30
CA GLU A 188 -40.24 6.12 32.25
C GLU A 188 -39.17 7.22 32.34
N VAL A 189 -39.45 8.31 33.04
CA VAL A 189 -38.41 9.32 33.33
C VAL A 189 -37.45 8.80 34.40
N ASP A 190 -36.20 8.70 34.03
CA ASP A 190 -35.14 8.14 34.85
C ASP A 190 -34.31 9.21 35.57
N THR A 191 -33.83 8.83 36.77
CA THR A 191 -32.74 9.54 37.47
C THR A 191 -31.68 8.52 37.81
N LEU A 192 -30.66 8.42 36.96
CA LEU A 192 -29.56 7.44 37.13
C LEU A 192 -28.36 8.12 37.75
N VAL A 193 -27.74 7.43 38.69
CA VAL A 193 -26.51 7.90 39.37
C VAL A 193 -25.50 6.78 39.33
N GLY A 194 -24.35 7.06 38.76
CA GLY A 194 -23.23 6.12 38.67
C GLY A 194 -22.43 6.01 39.95
N THR A 195 -21.31 5.36 39.85
CA THR A 195 -20.41 5.04 40.93
C THR A 195 -19.15 5.92 40.91
N ASP A 196 -18.04 5.39 41.42
CA ASP A 196 -16.72 6.07 41.32
C ASP A 196 -15.81 5.48 40.25
N GLY A 197 -16.33 4.56 39.45
CA GLY A 197 -15.62 3.96 38.30
C GLY A 197 -16.18 4.42 36.95
N ASN A 198 -15.64 3.87 35.87
CA ASN A 198 -16.09 4.18 34.54
C ASN A 198 -17.41 3.46 34.24
N ASP A 199 -18.51 4.13 34.42
CA ASP A 199 -19.84 3.55 34.30
C ASP A 199 -20.42 3.69 32.89
N THR A 200 -21.33 2.79 32.54
CA THR A 200 -22.04 2.81 31.26
C THR A 200 -23.54 2.92 31.45
N PHE A 201 -24.16 3.92 30.81
CA PHE A 201 -25.58 4.16 30.82
C PHE A 201 -26.14 3.87 29.42
N SER A 202 -26.91 2.81 29.26
CA SER A 202 -27.38 2.33 27.97
C SER A 202 -28.89 2.58 27.80
N GLY A 203 -29.25 3.10 26.63
CA GLY A 203 -30.65 3.31 26.27
C GLY A 203 -30.92 3.18 24.78
N VAL A 204 -32.19 3.19 24.43
CA VAL A 204 -32.68 2.97 23.07
C VAL A 204 -33.52 4.18 22.64
N ILE A 205 -33.34 4.59 21.36
CA ILE A 205 -34.27 5.45 20.64
C ILE A 205 -34.86 4.60 19.51
N GLY A 206 -36.08 4.08 19.78
CA GLY A 206 -36.71 3.07 18.95
C GLY A 206 -37.69 3.65 17.93
N TYR A 207 -37.92 2.92 16.85
CA TYR A 207 -38.89 3.25 15.81
C TYR A 207 -40.34 2.99 16.24
N LEU A 208 -40.58 1.96 17.05
CA LEU A 208 -41.91 1.58 17.50
C LEU A 208 -42.29 2.27 18.83
N PRO A 209 -43.58 2.58 19.05
CA PRO A 209 -44.02 3.12 20.33
C PRO A 209 -43.66 2.21 21.50
N GLY A 210 -43.02 2.77 22.52
CA GLY A 210 -42.60 2.04 23.72
C GLY A 210 -41.23 1.36 23.64
N GLU A 211 -40.54 1.43 22.50
CA GLU A 211 -39.14 0.97 22.39
C GLU A 211 -38.14 2.02 22.90
N THR A 212 -38.49 3.29 22.84
CA THR A 212 -37.64 4.38 23.31
C THR A 212 -37.56 4.37 24.84
N THR A 213 -36.32 4.32 25.32
CA THR A 213 -36.03 4.36 26.75
C THR A 213 -35.28 5.62 27.16
N ILE A 214 -34.64 6.35 26.22
CA ILE A 214 -34.06 7.65 26.51
C ILE A 214 -35.12 8.72 26.24
N ASN A 215 -35.61 9.33 27.28
CA ASN A 215 -36.73 10.27 27.21
C ASN A 215 -36.29 11.69 27.59
N LYS A 216 -37.01 12.68 27.08
CA LYS A 216 -36.83 14.04 27.59
C LYS A 216 -37.11 14.06 29.09
N TYR A 217 -36.32 14.81 29.84
CA TYR A 217 -36.33 14.94 31.29
C TYR A 217 -35.62 13.79 32.03
N ASP A 218 -35.05 12.80 31.35
CA ASP A 218 -34.12 11.91 31.99
C ASP A 218 -32.93 12.66 32.56
N SER A 219 -32.39 12.15 33.64
CA SER A 219 -31.21 12.70 34.28
C SER A 219 -30.20 11.60 34.56
N VAL A 220 -28.96 11.85 34.18
CA VAL A 220 -27.85 10.95 34.45
C VAL A 220 -26.69 11.74 35.08
N ASP A 221 -26.14 11.22 36.16
CA ASP A 221 -24.91 11.69 36.80
C ASP A 221 -23.91 10.53 36.81
N GLY A 222 -22.85 10.62 36.02
CA GLY A 222 -21.84 9.55 35.93
C GLY A 222 -21.11 9.26 37.24
N GLY A 223 -20.85 10.32 38.00
CA GLY A 223 -20.12 10.20 39.26
C GLY A 223 -18.69 10.60 39.13
N ALA A 224 -17.78 9.71 39.44
CA ALA A 224 -16.35 9.89 39.20
C ALA A 224 -15.85 8.79 38.25
N GLY A 225 -14.91 9.12 37.43
CA GLY A 225 -14.38 8.20 36.40
C GLY A 225 -14.46 8.81 35.01
N THR A 226 -14.51 7.97 34.02
CA THR A 226 -14.86 8.34 32.64
C THR A 226 -16.12 7.58 32.26
N ASP A 227 -17.22 8.28 32.22
CA ASP A 227 -18.54 7.69 32.13
C ASP A 227 -19.11 7.84 30.73
N THR A 228 -19.82 6.80 30.29
CA THR A 228 -20.30 6.69 28.90
C THR A 228 -21.83 6.56 28.87
N VAL A 229 -22.48 7.40 28.07
CA VAL A 229 -23.84 7.16 27.63
C VAL A 229 -23.82 6.47 26.27
N VAL A 230 -24.50 5.33 26.17
CA VAL A 230 -24.68 4.56 24.93
C VAL A 230 -26.12 4.65 24.46
N VAL A 231 -26.31 5.20 23.26
CA VAL A 231 -27.60 5.33 22.58
C VAL A 231 -27.66 4.34 21.43
N ASN A 232 -28.56 3.37 21.48
CA ASN A 232 -28.83 2.46 20.39
C ASN A 232 -30.07 2.95 19.63
N ALA A 233 -29.88 3.50 18.45
CA ALA A 233 -30.93 4.18 17.69
C ALA A 233 -31.35 3.41 16.44
N THR A 234 -32.63 3.09 16.35
CA THR A 234 -33.32 2.62 15.13
C THR A 234 -34.27 3.67 14.56
N SER A 235 -34.30 4.86 15.17
CA SER A 235 -35.02 6.07 14.74
C SER A 235 -34.12 7.28 14.97
N ASP A 236 -34.42 8.38 14.25
CA ASP A 236 -33.63 9.61 14.33
C ASP A 236 -33.40 10.10 15.75
N VAL A 237 -32.17 10.45 16.07
CA VAL A 237 -31.74 10.99 17.36
C VAL A 237 -31.94 12.51 17.33
N LYS A 238 -32.84 13.05 18.16
CA LYS A 238 -33.24 14.48 18.15
C LYS A 238 -33.57 15.06 19.54
N GLU A 239 -33.49 14.26 20.60
CA GLU A 239 -34.02 14.64 21.91
C GLU A 239 -32.98 14.60 23.03
N LEU A 240 -31.69 14.34 22.72
CA LEU A 240 -30.62 14.27 23.72
C LEU A 240 -30.39 15.63 24.40
N GLN A 241 -30.66 16.73 23.72
CA GLN A 241 -30.65 18.09 24.29
C GLN A 241 -31.58 18.26 25.49
N ASN A 242 -32.58 17.39 25.63
CA ASN A 242 -33.53 17.43 26.75
C ASN A 242 -33.19 16.49 27.90
N VAL A 243 -32.10 15.71 27.78
CA VAL A 243 -31.54 14.86 28.81
C VAL A 243 -30.56 15.69 29.64
N THR A 244 -30.69 15.64 30.97
CA THR A 244 -29.71 16.27 31.85
C THR A 244 -28.56 15.31 32.11
N ALA A 245 -27.37 15.60 31.54
CA ALA A 245 -26.18 14.83 31.74
C ALA A 245 -25.14 15.62 32.57
N LYS A 246 -24.62 14.99 33.59
CA LYS A 246 -23.57 15.51 34.47
C LYS A 246 -22.51 14.43 34.67
N SER A 247 -21.24 14.81 34.71
CA SER A 247 -20.11 13.88 34.85
C SER A 247 -20.22 12.73 33.81
N ILE A 248 -20.50 13.07 32.56
CA ILE A 248 -20.52 12.16 31.41
C ILE A 248 -19.49 12.66 30.43
N GLU A 249 -18.42 11.91 30.22
CA GLU A 249 -17.30 12.27 29.38
C GLU A 249 -17.40 11.69 27.97
N GLN A 250 -18.16 10.60 27.79
CA GLN A 250 -18.26 9.90 26.53
C GLN A 250 -19.72 9.71 26.09
N LEU A 251 -20.00 9.97 24.81
CA LEU A 251 -21.27 9.68 24.17
C LEU A 251 -21.04 8.74 22.99
N THR A 252 -21.68 7.58 23.02
CA THR A 252 -21.68 6.63 21.89
C THR A 252 -23.07 6.51 21.31
N ILE A 253 -23.22 6.74 20.02
CA ILE A 253 -24.47 6.58 19.28
C ILE A 253 -24.30 5.51 18.23
N ASN A 254 -24.94 4.38 18.43
CA ASN A 254 -25.02 3.29 17.45
C ASN A 254 -26.32 3.45 16.67
N ALA A 255 -26.25 4.05 15.49
CA ALA A 255 -27.42 4.30 14.64
C ALA A 255 -27.56 3.18 13.61
N THR A 256 -28.78 2.68 13.44
CA THR A 256 -29.11 1.72 12.40
C THR A 256 -30.20 2.32 11.52
N TYR A 257 -29.83 2.78 10.33
CA TYR A 257 -30.71 3.50 9.40
C TYR A 257 -31.34 4.78 9.98
N ALA A 258 -30.67 5.41 10.93
CA ALA A 258 -31.13 6.59 11.63
C ALA A 258 -30.17 7.77 11.43
N SER A 259 -30.70 8.99 11.42
CA SER A 259 -29.89 10.21 11.44
C SER A 259 -29.66 10.69 12.88
N VAL A 260 -28.60 11.48 13.06
CA VAL A 260 -28.32 12.20 14.30
C VAL A 260 -28.46 13.70 14.00
N ASP A 261 -29.47 14.36 14.59
CA ASP A 261 -29.69 15.81 14.45
C ASP A 261 -30.02 16.40 15.81
N ASP A 262 -28.99 16.73 16.60
CA ASP A 262 -29.14 17.05 18.01
C ASP A 262 -28.14 18.12 18.49
N ASP A 263 -28.37 18.61 19.71
CA ASP A 263 -27.54 19.58 20.42
C ASP A 263 -27.20 19.07 21.80
N VAL A 264 -25.94 18.64 21.99
CA VAL A 264 -25.44 18.19 23.29
C VAL A 264 -24.50 19.22 23.96
N THR A 265 -24.60 20.50 23.60
CA THR A 265 -23.84 21.58 24.27
C THR A 265 -24.13 21.68 25.76
N GLY A 266 -25.31 21.24 26.19
CA GLY A 266 -25.72 21.17 27.59
C GLY A 266 -25.04 20.07 28.42
N TRP A 267 -24.35 19.12 27.78
CA TRP A 267 -23.57 18.05 28.45
C TRP A 267 -22.16 18.59 28.77
N ALA A 268 -22.07 19.32 29.87
CA ALA A 268 -20.92 20.18 30.17
C ALA A 268 -19.57 19.44 30.40
N ASP A 269 -19.63 18.16 30.67
CA ASP A 269 -18.43 17.34 30.93
C ASP A 269 -18.03 16.44 29.76
N LEU A 270 -18.81 16.43 28.67
CA LEU A 270 -18.59 15.60 27.49
C LEU A 270 -17.25 15.96 26.81
N GLU A 271 -16.38 14.95 26.62
CA GLU A 271 -15.04 15.08 26.05
C GLU A 271 -14.88 14.34 24.70
N GLY A 272 -15.64 13.25 24.51
CA GLY A 272 -15.57 12.43 23.30
C GLY A 272 -16.93 11.96 22.81
N ILE A 273 -17.06 11.85 21.48
CA ILE A 273 -18.27 11.40 20.81
C ILE A 273 -17.92 10.33 19.80
N THR A 274 -18.66 9.22 19.81
CA THR A 274 -18.58 8.14 18.81
C THR A 274 -19.95 7.96 18.16
N ILE A 275 -20.00 7.96 16.82
CA ILE A 275 -21.22 7.73 16.06
C ILE A 275 -20.95 6.67 15.01
N SER A 276 -21.75 5.59 15.01
CA SER A 276 -21.60 4.49 14.06
C SER A 276 -22.89 4.26 13.27
N GLY A 277 -22.78 3.98 11.96
CA GLY A 277 -23.85 3.53 11.08
C GLY A 277 -24.94 4.54 10.80
N ALA A 278 -24.73 5.83 11.07
CA ALA A 278 -25.74 6.88 10.87
C ALA A 278 -25.92 7.21 9.37
N THR A 279 -27.16 7.56 8.99
CA THR A 279 -27.48 8.01 7.62
C THR A 279 -27.24 9.52 7.41
N GLY A 280 -26.72 10.21 8.38
CA GLY A 280 -26.31 11.60 8.38
C GLY A 280 -26.17 12.13 9.81
N VAL A 281 -25.32 13.15 9.99
CA VAL A 281 -25.03 13.73 11.30
C VAL A 281 -25.07 15.25 11.22
N SER A 282 -25.88 15.87 12.09
CA SER A 282 -25.88 17.31 12.37
C SER A 282 -25.81 17.47 13.90
N LEU A 283 -24.64 17.81 14.44
CA LEU A 283 -24.44 17.79 15.88
C LEU A 283 -23.71 19.04 16.39
N ALA A 284 -24.30 19.70 17.40
CA ALA A 284 -23.61 20.71 18.18
C ALA A 284 -23.15 20.13 19.53
N ALA A 285 -21.90 20.35 19.89
CA ALA A 285 -21.31 19.84 21.13
C ALA A 285 -20.59 20.95 21.91
N GLY A 286 -20.39 20.73 23.22
CA GLY A 286 -19.80 21.69 24.14
C GLY A 286 -18.29 21.85 24.02
N ASP A 287 -17.74 22.85 24.74
CA ASP A 287 -16.32 23.26 24.63
C ASP A 287 -15.33 22.21 25.13
N LYS A 288 -15.75 21.19 25.90
CA LYS A 288 -14.86 20.14 26.38
C LYS A 288 -14.63 19.03 25.38
N VAL A 289 -15.51 18.92 24.34
CA VAL A 289 -15.38 17.90 23.32
C VAL A 289 -14.12 18.13 22.50
N LYS A 290 -13.22 17.16 22.50
CA LYS A 290 -11.93 17.16 21.81
C LYS A 290 -11.79 16.09 20.77
N SER A 291 -12.58 15.01 20.88
CA SER A 291 -12.51 13.86 19.99
C SER A 291 -13.87 13.48 19.42
N LEU A 292 -13.85 13.09 18.15
CA LEU A 292 -14.99 12.58 17.40
C LEU A 292 -14.57 11.31 16.66
N THR A 293 -15.35 10.26 16.77
CA THR A 293 -15.20 9.05 15.96
C THR A 293 -16.45 8.85 15.12
N LEU A 294 -16.27 8.66 13.83
CA LEU A 294 -17.33 8.38 12.85
C LEU A 294 -16.98 7.05 12.17
N ASP A 295 -17.90 6.10 12.22
CA ASP A 295 -17.71 4.76 11.70
C ASP A 295 -18.91 4.33 10.85
N GLY A 296 -18.69 4.01 9.57
CA GLY A 296 -19.75 3.58 8.67
C GLY A 296 -20.91 4.60 8.52
N VAL A 297 -20.60 5.91 8.47
CA VAL A 297 -21.63 6.96 8.27
C VAL A 297 -21.85 7.18 6.78
N ASP A 298 -23.09 6.97 6.30
CA ASP A 298 -23.40 7.00 4.86
C ASP A 298 -23.86 8.37 4.32
N GLY A 299 -24.15 9.34 5.17
CA GLY A 299 -24.69 10.65 4.78
C GLY A 299 -23.81 11.80 5.24
N ALA A 300 -24.19 13.03 4.84
CA ALA A 300 -23.45 14.23 5.19
C ALA A 300 -23.31 14.41 6.71
N VAL A 301 -22.12 14.83 7.12
CA VAL A 301 -21.77 15.08 8.52
C VAL A 301 -21.50 16.57 8.72
N ALA A 302 -22.12 17.19 9.71
CA ALA A 302 -21.81 18.53 10.18
C ALA A 302 -21.69 18.52 11.71
N VAL A 303 -20.49 18.71 12.23
CA VAL A 303 -20.24 18.75 13.68
C VAL A 303 -19.59 20.08 14.07
N THR A 304 -20.15 20.71 15.10
CA THR A 304 -19.59 21.92 15.71
C THR A 304 -19.18 21.63 17.13
N ALA A 305 -17.89 21.81 17.44
CA ALA A 305 -17.34 21.70 18.79
C ALA A 305 -16.08 22.58 18.88
N ASP A 306 -16.10 23.61 19.72
CA ASP A 306 -15.10 24.70 19.71
C ASP A 306 -13.66 24.27 19.91
N ASN A 307 -13.42 23.18 20.64
CA ASN A 307 -12.09 22.66 20.94
C ASN A 307 -11.82 21.28 20.31
N LEU A 308 -12.62 20.87 19.30
CA LEU A 308 -12.41 19.61 18.59
C LEU A 308 -11.02 19.58 17.95
N ALA A 309 -10.19 18.62 18.35
CA ALA A 309 -8.79 18.51 17.96
C ALA A 309 -8.42 17.15 17.35
N SER A 310 -9.31 16.16 17.44
CA SER A 310 -9.09 14.84 16.86
C SER A 310 -10.39 14.31 16.24
N VAL A 311 -10.27 13.74 15.06
CA VAL A 311 -11.32 12.96 14.41
C VAL A 311 -10.77 11.63 13.92
N SER A 312 -11.54 10.55 14.12
CA SER A 312 -11.29 9.25 13.51
C SER A 312 -12.43 8.92 12.57
N LEU A 313 -12.10 8.62 11.34
CA LEU A 313 -13.03 8.27 10.27
C LEU A 313 -12.74 6.83 9.85
N SER A 314 -13.74 5.97 9.84
CA SER A 314 -13.60 4.58 9.40
C SER A 314 -14.80 4.14 8.56
N ASP A 315 -14.54 3.26 7.58
CA ASP A 315 -15.56 2.69 6.69
C ASP A 315 -16.46 3.74 6.01
N MET A 316 -15.86 4.83 5.50
CA MET A 316 -16.58 5.96 4.92
C MET A 316 -16.36 6.07 3.41
N ALA A 317 -17.19 5.41 2.62
CA ALA A 317 -16.97 5.19 1.19
C ALA A 317 -17.20 6.41 0.28
N SER A 318 -17.93 7.47 0.71
CA SER A 318 -18.16 8.70 -0.09
C SER A 318 -18.85 9.81 0.72
N THR A 319 -18.41 10.04 1.94
CA THR A 319 -19.11 10.93 2.88
C THR A 319 -18.47 12.30 2.96
N ASP A 320 -19.28 13.36 2.90
CA ASP A 320 -18.83 14.74 3.15
C ASP A 320 -18.90 15.04 4.66
N VAL A 321 -17.76 15.35 5.26
CA VAL A 321 -17.62 15.68 6.67
C VAL A 321 -17.23 17.13 6.83
N THR A 322 -18.06 17.94 7.48
CA THR A 322 -17.77 19.34 7.83
C THR A 322 -17.57 19.47 9.34
N LEU A 323 -16.39 19.90 9.76
CA LEU A 323 -16.02 20.11 11.17
C LEU A 323 -15.76 21.60 11.44
N THR A 324 -16.48 22.15 12.39
CA THR A 324 -16.30 23.54 12.83
C THR A 324 -15.80 23.58 14.26
N ALA A 325 -14.62 24.19 14.46
CA ALA A 325 -14.05 24.46 15.77
C ALA A 325 -13.53 25.90 15.81
N ALA A 326 -14.00 26.69 16.75
CA ALA A 326 -13.63 28.11 16.82
C ALA A 326 -12.27 28.35 17.47
N SER A 327 -11.84 27.46 18.36
CA SER A 327 -10.65 27.65 19.21
C SER A 327 -9.50 26.70 18.88
N ALA A 328 -9.77 25.54 18.31
CA ALA A 328 -8.72 24.58 17.94
C ALA A 328 -7.91 25.07 16.73
N THR A 329 -6.58 24.96 16.80
CA THR A 329 -5.65 25.35 15.74
C THR A 329 -4.96 24.17 15.06
N SER A 330 -5.09 22.99 15.62
CA SER A 330 -4.56 21.72 15.08
C SER A 330 -5.65 20.68 15.07
N MET A 331 -5.69 19.85 14.02
CA MET A 331 -6.58 18.70 13.88
C MET A 331 -5.76 17.45 13.61
N ASN A 332 -5.98 16.41 14.42
CA ASN A 332 -5.50 15.06 14.14
C ASN A 332 -6.63 14.28 13.45
N VAL A 333 -6.35 13.68 12.32
CA VAL A 333 -7.32 12.91 11.51
C VAL A 333 -6.77 11.51 11.33
N ASN A 334 -7.43 10.53 11.90
CA ASN A 334 -7.14 9.12 11.65
C ASN A 334 -8.10 8.61 10.57
N LEU A 335 -7.56 7.94 9.57
CA LEU A 335 -8.27 7.43 8.40
C LEU A 335 -8.11 5.92 8.32
N ASP A 336 -9.23 5.21 8.13
CA ASP A 336 -9.28 3.76 7.94
C ASP A 336 -10.40 3.45 6.93
N ASP A 337 -10.00 3.09 5.70
CA ASP A 337 -10.91 2.88 4.56
C ASP A 337 -11.86 4.08 4.32
N VAL A 338 -11.26 5.23 4.05
CA VAL A 338 -11.99 6.49 3.86
C VAL A 338 -11.84 7.01 2.44
N LYS A 339 -12.99 7.29 1.79
CA LYS A 339 -13.06 8.04 0.54
C LYS A 339 -14.10 9.13 0.68
N GLY A 340 -13.70 10.40 0.50
CA GLY A 340 -14.66 11.50 0.65
C GLY A 340 -14.02 12.85 0.93
N THR A 341 -14.85 13.78 1.35
CA THR A 341 -14.45 15.16 1.63
C THR A 341 -14.40 15.45 3.12
N LEU A 342 -13.31 16.03 3.59
CA LEU A 342 -13.20 16.62 4.92
C LEU A 342 -13.08 18.16 4.80
N GLU A 343 -14.11 18.87 5.22
CA GLU A 343 -14.09 20.32 5.29
C GLU A 343 -13.80 20.79 6.72
N LEU A 344 -12.75 21.56 6.88
CA LEU A 344 -12.32 22.12 8.16
C LEU A 344 -12.51 23.64 8.20
N GLY A 345 -12.99 24.12 9.34
CA GLY A 345 -13.12 25.56 9.58
C GLY A 345 -11.77 26.30 9.54
N ASN A 346 -11.84 27.63 9.41
CA ASN A 346 -10.64 28.47 9.20
C ASN A 346 -9.73 28.67 10.44
N SER A 347 -10.04 28.08 11.57
CA SER A 347 -9.21 28.12 12.78
C SER A 347 -7.95 27.26 12.65
N PHE A 348 -8.03 26.15 11.92
CA PHE A 348 -6.95 25.19 11.82
C PHE A 348 -5.76 25.70 11.00
N LYS A 349 -4.56 25.54 11.56
CA LYS A 349 -3.28 25.88 10.93
C LYS A 349 -2.44 24.65 10.64
N THR A 350 -2.61 23.61 11.43
CA THR A 350 -1.95 22.31 11.27
C THR A 350 -2.99 21.22 11.15
N VAL A 351 -2.84 20.36 10.14
CA VAL A 351 -3.58 19.11 10.01
C VAL A 351 -2.59 17.96 10.01
N ILE A 352 -2.87 16.95 10.80
CA ILE A 352 -2.09 15.71 10.86
C ILE A 352 -3.01 14.60 10.38
N LEU A 353 -2.72 14.04 9.23
CA LEU A 353 -3.41 12.88 8.66
C LEU A 353 -2.62 11.62 9.04
N ASN A 354 -3.28 10.65 9.61
CA ASN A 354 -2.73 9.32 9.85
C ASN A 354 -3.53 8.33 9.01
N SER A 355 -2.91 7.82 7.94
CA SER A 355 -3.50 6.83 7.05
C SER A 355 -3.19 5.44 7.59
N ALA A 356 -4.22 4.75 8.00
CA ALA A 356 -4.19 3.38 8.47
C ALA A 356 -5.30 2.60 7.77
N GLY A 357 -5.31 1.28 7.90
CA GLY A 357 -6.34 0.42 7.33
C GLY A 357 -5.77 -0.91 6.83
N GLY A 358 -6.57 -1.66 6.05
CA GLY A 358 -6.13 -2.92 5.42
C GLY A 358 -5.27 -2.67 4.19
N GLU A 359 -4.37 -3.60 3.88
CA GLU A 359 -3.42 -3.52 2.75
C GLU A 359 -4.09 -3.41 1.34
N GLU A 360 -5.42 -3.58 1.24
CA GLU A 360 -6.10 -3.60 -0.07
C GLU A 360 -6.85 -2.30 -0.41
N VAL A 361 -6.94 -1.33 0.50
CA VAL A 361 -7.75 -0.11 0.28
C VAL A 361 -6.99 1.15 0.66
N ALA A 362 -6.56 1.89 -0.36
CA ALA A 362 -5.97 3.21 -0.17
C ALA A 362 -7.00 4.23 0.32
N ASN A 363 -6.61 5.11 1.24
CA ASN A 363 -7.42 6.25 1.64
C ASN A 363 -7.38 7.35 0.56
N ASP A 364 -8.54 7.91 0.21
CA ASP A 364 -8.66 9.00 -0.79
C ASP A 364 -9.43 10.17 -0.18
N LEU A 365 -8.70 11.22 0.18
CA LEU A 365 -9.26 12.35 0.93
C LEU A 365 -9.19 13.67 0.18
N THR A 366 -10.36 14.26 -0.09
CA THR A 366 -10.45 15.66 -0.47
C THR A 366 -10.48 16.54 0.78
N LEU A 367 -9.39 17.26 1.06
CA LEU A 367 -9.26 18.14 2.22
C LEU A 367 -9.56 19.60 1.84
N THR A 368 -10.65 20.14 2.35
CA THR A 368 -10.98 21.56 2.22
C THR A 368 -10.62 22.32 3.50
N ALA A 369 -9.48 23.01 3.49
CA ALA A 369 -8.91 23.65 4.67
C ALA A 369 -8.07 24.88 4.30
N ALA A 370 -8.70 25.98 3.93
CA ALA A 370 -8.07 27.16 3.32
C ALA A 370 -7.01 27.88 4.19
N SER A 371 -7.05 27.69 5.50
CA SER A 371 -6.15 28.36 6.45
C SER A 371 -4.97 27.50 6.91
N VAL A 372 -4.89 26.24 6.46
CA VAL A 372 -3.84 25.31 6.86
C VAL A 372 -2.51 25.71 6.24
N THR A 373 -1.50 25.83 7.08
CA THR A 373 -0.12 26.16 6.69
C THR A 373 0.81 24.97 6.76
N THR A 374 0.45 23.95 7.54
CA THR A 374 1.24 22.72 7.74
C THR A 374 0.35 21.52 7.63
N LEU A 375 0.67 20.65 6.69
CA LEU A 375 0.09 19.32 6.52
C LEU A 375 1.15 18.29 6.93
N VAL A 376 0.82 17.43 7.89
CA VAL A 376 1.65 16.30 8.31
C VAL A 376 0.92 15.03 7.92
N ILE A 377 1.61 14.09 7.31
CA ILE A 377 1.04 12.79 6.92
C ILE A 377 1.87 11.69 7.57
N THR A 378 1.19 10.74 8.17
CA THR A 378 1.78 9.58 8.88
C THR A 378 0.97 8.34 8.59
N GLY A 379 1.52 7.17 8.91
CA GLY A 379 0.86 5.87 8.70
C GLY A 379 1.59 5.03 7.66
N ASP A 380 0.94 3.98 7.24
CA ASP A 380 1.50 2.92 6.39
C ASP A 380 0.57 2.46 5.25
N THR A 381 -0.64 2.97 5.22
CA THR A 381 -1.62 2.65 4.17
C THR A 381 -1.61 3.73 3.11
N ASP A 382 -1.52 3.34 1.84
CA ASP A 382 -1.46 4.24 0.68
C ASP A 382 -2.54 5.32 0.74
N MET A 383 -2.20 6.51 0.27
CA MET A 383 -3.07 7.66 0.42
C MET A 383 -3.01 8.62 -0.76
N ALA A 384 -4.18 8.97 -1.31
CA ALA A 384 -4.33 10.11 -2.20
C ALA A 384 -4.91 11.32 -1.45
N VAL A 385 -4.33 12.50 -1.69
CA VAL A 385 -4.82 13.75 -1.11
C VAL A 385 -5.14 14.75 -2.20
N THR A 386 -6.40 15.22 -2.21
CA THR A 386 -6.82 16.39 -3.00
C THR A 386 -6.94 17.60 -2.09
N MET A 387 -6.24 18.68 -2.39
CA MET A 387 -6.29 19.90 -1.55
C MET A 387 -5.99 21.16 -2.34
N ASN A 388 -6.73 22.25 -2.09
CA ASN A 388 -6.34 23.59 -2.48
C ASN A 388 -5.47 24.24 -1.38
N GLY A 389 -4.17 24.13 -1.51
CA GLY A 389 -3.18 24.58 -0.53
C GLY A 389 -2.86 26.06 -0.57
N SER A 390 -3.83 26.96 -0.67
CA SER A 390 -3.62 28.43 -0.84
C SER A 390 -2.82 29.11 0.29
N ALA A 391 -2.65 28.46 1.44
CA ALA A 391 -1.82 28.94 2.55
C ALA A 391 -0.71 27.96 2.94
N LEU A 392 -0.58 26.84 2.24
CA LEU A 392 0.27 25.71 2.62
C LEU A 392 1.77 26.07 2.49
N ALA A 393 2.49 26.05 3.60
CA ALA A 393 3.91 26.33 3.65
C ALA A 393 4.77 25.06 3.77
N THR A 394 4.21 24.00 4.34
CA THR A 394 4.92 22.73 4.54
C THR A 394 4.00 21.55 4.40
N ILE A 395 4.43 20.54 3.64
CA ILE A 395 3.95 19.16 3.68
C ILE A 395 5.07 18.32 4.28
N ASN A 396 4.77 17.57 5.33
CA ASN A 396 5.74 16.70 5.99
C ASN A 396 5.16 15.29 6.14
N ALA A 397 5.59 14.39 5.30
CA ALA A 397 5.25 12.98 5.31
C ALA A 397 6.47 12.07 5.54
N GLN A 398 7.56 12.57 6.12
CA GLN A 398 8.81 11.82 6.32
C GLN A 398 8.67 10.50 7.11
N SER A 399 7.62 10.36 7.90
CA SER A 399 7.32 9.12 8.64
C SER A 399 6.22 8.28 8.01
N PHE A 400 5.74 8.67 6.85
CA PHE A 400 4.78 7.91 6.06
C PHE A 400 5.52 6.80 5.30
N THR A 401 4.94 5.61 5.22
CA THR A 401 5.59 4.45 4.59
C THR A 401 4.76 3.80 3.49
N GLY A 402 3.53 4.23 3.28
CA GLY A 402 2.73 3.88 2.11
C GLY A 402 3.00 4.80 0.92
N ASP A 403 2.43 4.50 -0.22
CA ASP A 403 2.51 5.33 -1.43
C ASP A 403 1.62 6.56 -1.29
N LEU A 404 2.15 7.74 -1.62
CA LEU A 404 1.48 9.02 -1.41
C LEU A 404 1.25 9.78 -2.72
N ASP A 405 -0.02 9.93 -3.11
CA ASP A 405 -0.39 10.75 -4.26
C ASP A 405 -0.72 12.20 -3.83
N LEU A 406 0.14 13.13 -4.19
CA LEU A 406 -0.01 14.58 -4.02
C LEU A 406 -0.26 15.31 -5.35
N THR A 407 -0.62 14.63 -6.43
CA THR A 407 -0.79 15.24 -7.76
C THR A 407 -1.94 16.24 -7.83
N ASP A 408 -2.95 16.08 -6.98
CA ASP A 408 -4.11 16.97 -6.86
C ASP A 408 -4.02 17.96 -5.68
N VAL A 409 -2.83 18.08 -5.06
CA VAL A 409 -2.54 19.13 -4.08
C VAL A 409 -2.00 20.38 -4.76
N THR A 410 -2.77 21.46 -4.75
CA THR A 410 -2.28 22.76 -5.23
C THR A 410 -1.38 23.42 -4.18
N VAL A 411 -0.06 23.35 -4.38
CA VAL A 411 0.94 23.96 -3.49
C VAL A 411 1.27 25.40 -3.89
N LEU A 412 1.89 26.14 -2.98
CA LEU A 412 2.51 27.44 -3.29
C LEU A 412 3.90 27.22 -3.88
N THR A 413 4.41 28.23 -4.62
CA THR A 413 5.80 28.20 -5.13
C THR A 413 6.84 28.11 -4.00
N THR A 414 6.46 28.41 -2.77
CA THR A 414 7.32 28.42 -1.58
C THR A 414 7.03 27.27 -0.60
N THR A 415 6.15 26.33 -0.95
CA THR A 415 5.82 25.18 -0.10
C THR A 415 7.01 24.21 -0.02
N ASN A 416 7.46 23.86 1.19
CA ASN A 416 8.41 22.75 1.36
C ASN A 416 7.65 21.44 1.39
N ILE A 417 8.15 20.43 0.67
CA ILE A 417 7.55 19.10 0.57
C ILE A 417 8.60 18.08 0.98
N LEU A 418 8.25 17.21 1.91
CA LEU A 418 9.07 16.10 2.37
C LEU A 418 8.17 14.87 2.42
N THR A 419 8.47 13.88 1.61
CA THR A 419 7.72 12.63 1.60
C THR A 419 8.50 11.48 2.24
N GLY A 420 8.01 10.27 2.19
CA GLY A 420 8.40 9.20 3.08
C GLY A 420 9.22 8.07 2.48
N SER A 421 8.69 6.85 2.49
CA SER A 421 9.39 5.68 1.97
C SER A 421 8.53 4.81 1.04
N GLY A 422 7.37 5.27 0.65
CA GLY A 422 6.55 4.69 -0.41
C GLY A 422 6.92 5.27 -1.77
N ASP A 423 6.32 4.77 -2.82
CA ASP A 423 6.43 5.31 -4.18
C ASP A 423 5.50 6.54 -4.29
N ASP A 424 6.08 7.74 -4.27
CA ASP A 424 5.34 8.98 -4.07
C ASP A 424 5.16 9.77 -5.38
N ASP A 425 3.93 10.24 -5.65
CA ASP A 425 3.59 11.07 -6.80
C ASP A 425 3.42 12.54 -6.39
N ILE A 426 4.31 13.42 -6.84
CA ILE A 426 4.32 14.85 -6.48
C ILE A 426 4.17 15.73 -7.72
N LYS A 427 3.19 16.64 -7.73
CA LYS A 427 3.04 17.63 -8.80
C LYS A 427 3.31 19.04 -8.30
N LEU A 428 4.25 19.71 -8.92
CA LEU A 428 4.68 21.06 -8.56
C LEU A 428 4.06 22.12 -9.48
N VAL A 429 3.72 23.26 -8.90
CA VAL A 429 3.24 24.43 -9.64
C VAL A 429 4.36 25.05 -10.50
N ASP A 430 3.98 25.84 -11.51
CA ASP A 430 4.94 26.59 -12.31
C ASP A 430 5.77 27.57 -11.45
N ALA A 431 7.03 27.73 -11.82
CA ALA A 431 8.01 28.55 -11.11
C ALA A 431 8.19 28.17 -9.61
N PHE A 432 8.09 26.89 -9.29
CA PHE A 432 8.35 26.39 -7.94
C PHE A 432 9.75 26.80 -7.47
N ALA A 433 9.86 27.34 -6.23
CA ALA A 433 11.05 28.01 -5.74
C ALA A 433 11.54 27.50 -4.37
N SER A 434 11.01 26.37 -3.88
CA SER A 434 11.29 25.85 -2.56
C SER A 434 12.02 24.50 -2.61
N LYS A 435 11.76 23.61 -1.66
CA LYS A 435 12.45 22.32 -1.52
C LYS A 435 11.47 21.18 -1.61
N VAL A 436 11.87 20.13 -2.31
CA VAL A 436 11.24 18.82 -2.33
C VAL A 436 12.31 17.78 -1.99
N PHE A 437 12.00 16.90 -1.07
CA PHE A 437 12.75 15.70 -0.76
C PHE A 437 11.75 14.53 -0.79
N ALA A 438 11.83 13.71 -1.81
CA ALA A 438 10.85 12.64 -2.04
C ALA A 438 11.08 11.46 -1.09
N GLY A 439 12.31 11.06 -0.86
CA GLY A 439 12.61 10.17 0.26
C GLY A 439 13.20 8.85 -0.14
N ALA A 440 12.45 7.78 -0.06
CA ALA A 440 12.87 6.47 -0.52
C ALA A 440 11.64 5.77 -1.11
N GLY A 441 11.82 5.03 -2.15
CA GLY A 441 10.79 4.47 -3.02
C GLY A 441 11.03 4.92 -4.45
N ASP A 442 10.26 4.49 -5.40
CA ASP A 442 10.38 4.89 -6.80
C ASP A 442 9.45 6.10 -7.04
N ASP A 443 10.00 7.31 -6.83
CA ASP A 443 9.22 8.55 -6.77
C ASP A 443 9.05 9.24 -8.13
N THR A 444 7.88 9.88 -8.34
CA THR A 444 7.60 10.69 -9.53
C THR A 444 7.37 12.16 -9.17
N ILE A 445 8.23 13.07 -9.68
CA ILE A 445 8.05 14.50 -9.48
C ILE A 445 7.71 15.20 -10.80
N THR A 446 6.48 15.67 -10.93
CA THR A 446 5.98 16.37 -12.13
C THR A 446 6.07 17.88 -11.96
N LEU A 447 6.78 18.53 -12.88
CA LEU A 447 6.87 19.99 -13.01
C LEU A 447 5.84 20.48 -14.03
N ALA A 448 4.96 21.39 -13.65
CA ALA A 448 3.92 21.90 -14.56
C ALA A 448 4.48 22.58 -15.82
N ALA A 449 5.49 23.44 -15.66
CA ALA A 449 6.20 24.08 -16.77
C ALA A 449 7.70 24.24 -16.50
N GLY A 450 8.09 24.58 -15.29
CA GLY A 450 9.49 24.72 -14.88
C GLY A 450 9.65 25.16 -13.44
N VAL A 451 10.89 25.37 -13.01
CA VAL A 451 11.25 25.76 -11.65
C VAL A 451 11.83 27.19 -11.61
N ALA A 452 11.82 27.81 -10.44
CA ALA A 452 12.54 29.07 -10.22
C ALA A 452 14.01 28.81 -9.80
N ALA A 453 14.83 29.82 -9.94
CA ALA A 453 16.23 29.77 -9.51
C ALA A 453 16.33 29.50 -8.00
N GLY A 454 17.16 28.52 -7.63
CA GLY A 454 17.39 28.15 -6.24
C GLY A 454 16.44 27.11 -5.68
N ALA A 455 15.52 26.57 -6.46
CA ALA A 455 14.77 25.38 -6.11
C ALA A 455 15.71 24.20 -5.84
N VAL A 456 15.36 23.35 -4.89
CA VAL A 456 16.07 22.10 -4.57
C VAL A 456 15.05 20.97 -4.68
N ILE A 457 15.30 20.02 -5.57
CA ILE A 457 14.44 18.86 -5.79
C ILE A 457 15.32 17.62 -5.77
N ASP A 458 15.03 16.73 -4.87
CA ASP A 458 15.80 15.53 -4.58
C ASP A 458 14.87 14.33 -4.65
N GLY A 459 15.11 13.38 -5.57
CA GLY A 459 14.36 12.13 -5.67
C GLY A 459 14.57 11.30 -4.42
N GLY A 460 15.80 10.94 -4.13
CA GLY A 460 16.17 10.27 -2.89
C GLY A 460 16.82 8.92 -3.12
N ASP A 461 16.34 7.89 -2.43
CA ASP A 461 16.77 6.50 -2.58
C ASP A 461 15.70 5.74 -3.40
N GLY A 462 15.98 5.26 -4.56
CA GLY A 462 15.06 4.48 -5.39
C GLY A 462 15.35 4.64 -6.88
N TYR A 463 14.36 4.34 -7.70
CA TYR A 463 14.39 4.66 -9.13
C TYR A 463 13.44 5.84 -9.40
N ASP A 464 13.98 7.04 -9.35
CA ASP A 464 13.20 8.26 -9.32
C ASP A 464 13.04 8.89 -10.69
N GLU A 465 11.83 9.42 -10.96
CA GLU A 465 11.49 10.09 -12.20
C GLU A 465 11.20 11.57 -12.01
N ILE A 466 11.83 12.42 -12.84
CA ILE A 466 11.46 13.82 -12.95
C ILE A 466 10.79 14.11 -14.29
N VAL A 467 9.57 14.65 -14.27
CA VAL A 467 8.80 15.00 -15.44
C VAL A 467 8.88 16.50 -15.68
N THR A 468 9.41 16.93 -16.82
CA THR A 468 9.46 18.35 -17.19
C THR A 468 8.35 18.74 -18.16
N GLY A 469 7.61 19.79 -17.82
CA GLY A 469 6.64 20.44 -18.70
C GLY A 469 7.24 21.55 -19.59
N LYS A 470 8.57 21.68 -19.63
CA LYS A 470 9.24 22.70 -20.44
C LYS A 470 9.07 22.42 -21.93
N THR A 471 8.55 23.39 -22.67
CA THR A 471 8.33 23.31 -24.09
C THR A 471 9.56 23.70 -24.91
N GLY A 472 9.67 23.18 -26.15
CA GLY A 472 10.69 23.57 -27.10
C GLY A 472 12.09 23.05 -26.81
N LEU A 473 12.24 22.01 -26.01
CA LEU A 473 13.49 21.28 -25.85
C LEU A 473 13.82 20.58 -27.19
N THR A 474 15.04 20.77 -27.69
CA THR A 474 15.50 20.12 -28.93
C THR A 474 16.52 19.03 -28.64
N THR A 475 17.36 19.22 -27.64
CA THR A 475 18.47 18.32 -27.30
C THR A 475 18.50 18.02 -25.81
N VAL A 476 18.74 16.75 -25.50
CA VAL A 476 19.01 16.25 -24.16
C VAL A 476 20.37 15.56 -24.17
N ASP A 477 21.35 16.16 -23.53
CA ASP A 477 22.71 15.65 -23.42
C ASP A 477 23.43 16.20 -22.18
N SER A 478 24.60 15.70 -21.88
CA SER A 478 25.41 16.09 -20.72
C SER A 478 25.87 17.56 -20.72
N THR A 479 25.64 18.32 -21.79
CA THR A 479 25.92 19.78 -21.82
C THR A 479 24.76 20.61 -21.30
N LYS A 480 23.57 20.00 -21.11
CA LYS A 480 22.38 20.68 -20.62
C LYS A 480 22.43 20.88 -19.10
N THR A 481 22.17 22.10 -18.69
CA THR A 481 22.06 22.47 -17.29
C THR A 481 20.62 22.39 -16.81
N ALA A 482 20.38 22.42 -15.49
CA ALA A 482 19.03 22.54 -14.94
C ALA A 482 18.24 23.73 -15.54
N ALA A 483 18.90 24.82 -15.89
CA ALA A 483 18.26 25.95 -16.57
C ALA A 483 17.80 25.60 -18.00
N ASP A 484 18.51 24.72 -18.68
CA ASP A 484 18.13 24.25 -20.01
C ASP A 484 16.96 23.25 -19.98
N LEU A 485 16.97 22.33 -19.02
CA LEU A 485 15.96 21.27 -18.91
C LEU A 485 14.72 21.71 -18.12
N PHE A 486 14.89 22.53 -17.09
CA PHE A 486 13.83 22.84 -16.12
C PHE A 486 13.53 24.34 -15.99
N GLY A 487 14.13 25.19 -16.81
CA GLY A 487 13.79 26.62 -16.92
C GLY A 487 14.61 27.58 -16.06
N ALA A 488 15.26 27.13 -14.99
CA ALA A 488 16.11 27.96 -14.14
C ALA A 488 17.25 27.16 -13.51
N ALA A 489 18.24 27.88 -12.94
CA ALA A 489 19.32 27.27 -12.16
C ALA A 489 18.75 26.72 -10.83
N ALA A 490 18.50 25.45 -10.77
CA ALA A 490 18.01 24.68 -9.63
C ALA A 490 19.00 23.55 -9.30
N THR A 491 18.90 23.00 -8.10
CA THR A 491 19.56 21.75 -7.71
C THR A 491 18.56 20.62 -7.87
N ILE A 492 18.82 19.70 -8.81
CA ILE A 492 17.99 18.55 -9.11
C ILE A 492 18.92 17.35 -9.05
N THR A 493 18.66 16.43 -8.15
CA THR A 493 19.57 15.32 -7.80
C THR A 493 18.80 14.04 -7.54
N ASN A 494 19.48 12.90 -7.69
CA ASN A 494 18.96 11.57 -7.42
C ASN A 494 17.68 11.30 -8.23
N PHE A 495 17.82 11.32 -9.54
CA PHE A 495 16.81 10.91 -10.50
C PHE A 495 17.47 10.04 -11.55
N GLU A 496 16.94 8.86 -11.79
CA GLU A 496 17.38 7.91 -12.80
C GLU A 496 16.63 8.11 -14.11
N ALA A 497 15.41 8.67 -14.04
CA ALA A 497 14.58 8.93 -15.22
C ALA A 497 14.23 10.42 -15.39
N LEU A 498 14.28 10.87 -16.66
CA LEU A 498 13.81 12.18 -17.11
C LEU A 498 12.69 12.00 -18.12
N THR A 499 11.49 12.45 -17.81
CA THR A 499 10.38 12.51 -18.77
C THR A 499 10.16 13.92 -19.29
N ILE A 500 10.15 14.06 -20.62
CA ILE A 500 9.84 15.29 -21.34
C ILE A 500 8.40 15.19 -21.85
N SER A 501 7.46 15.84 -21.18
CA SER A 501 6.03 15.76 -21.49
C SER A 501 5.65 16.42 -22.83
N ASP A 502 6.43 17.41 -23.32
CA ASP A 502 6.32 18.00 -24.66
C ASP A 502 7.59 17.75 -25.48
N GLY A 503 7.72 16.53 -25.97
CA GLY A 503 8.85 16.10 -26.83
C GLY A 503 8.71 16.46 -28.29
N THR A 504 7.77 17.30 -28.69
CA THR A 504 7.48 17.64 -30.12
C THR A 504 8.66 18.21 -30.91
N ALA A 505 9.63 18.81 -30.21
CA ALA A 505 10.82 19.41 -30.81
C ALA A 505 12.13 18.63 -30.55
N VAL A 506 12.09 17.56 -29.75
CA VAL A 506 13.29 16.80 -29.35
C VAL A 506 13.83 16.02 -30.56
N ASP A 507 15.02 16.37 -31.04
CA ASP A 507 15.68 15.74 -32.17
C ASP A 507 16.98 15.00 -31.79
N VAL A 508 17.52 15.21 -30.57
CA VAL A 508 18.73 14.54 -30.08
C VAL A 508 18.57 14.15 -28.61
N VAL A 509 18.84 12.87 -28.31
CA VAL A 509 19.10 12.35 -26.98
C VAL A 509 20.47 11.67 -26.98
N ASP A 510 21.38 12.10 -26.13
CA ASP A 510 22.73 11.51 -26.00
C ASP A 510 23.00 11.18 -24.50
N PHE A 511 22.96 9.88 -24.19
CA PHE A 511 23.18 9.38 -22.83
C PHE A 511 24.61 9.53 -22.33
N LYS A 512 25.57 9.76 -23.21
CA LYS A 512 26.98 9.87 -22.83
C LYS A 512 27.27 10.98 -21.83
N GLY A 513 27.41 10.56 -20.53
CA GLY A 513 27.66 11.48 -19.42
C GLY A 513 26.42 12.27 -19.01
N LEU A 514 25.24 11.85 -19.43
CA LEU A 514 23.97 12.30 -18.87
C LEU A 514 23.81 11.69 -17.47
N ALA A 515 23.07 12.36 -16.61
CA ALA A 515 22.82 11.89 -15.24
C ALA A 515 21.60 10.95 -15.12
N TYR A 516 20.91 10.72 -16.21
CA TYR A 516 19.69 9.89 -16.27
C TYR A 516 19.98 8.63 -17.09
N ASP A 517 19.57 7.48 -16.57
CA ASP A 517 19.66 6.19 -17.27
C ASP A 517 18.45 6.00 -18.20
N THR A 518 17.32 6.65 -17.90
CA THR A 518 16.13 6.65 -18.74
C THR A 518 15.76 8.07 -19.18
N VAL A 519 15.47 8.26 -20.46
CA VAL A 519 14.89 9.49 -21.00
C VAL A 519 13.61 9.16 -21.76
N ASN A 520 12.47 9.62 -21.25
CA ASN A 520 11.17 9.47 -21.89
C ASN A 520 10.83 10.72 -22.71
N VAL A 521 10.53 10.56 -23.99
CA VAL A 521 10.12 11.65 -24.89
C VAL A 521 8.67 11.43 -25.31
N MET A 522 7.77 12.12 -24.63
CA MET A 522 6.33 12.06 -24.90
C MET A 522 5.97 13.00 -26.06
N ASN A 523 4.97 12.64 -26.86
CA ASN A 523 4.55 13.39 -28.05
C ASN A 523 5.68 13.58 -29.10
N ALA A 524 6.61 12.63 -29.18
CA ALA A 524 7.69 12.65 -30.16
C ALA A 524 7.16 12.76 -31.60
N SER A 525 7.65 13.73 -32.40
CA SER A 525 7.12 13.99 -33.73
C SER A 525 8.17 14.35 -34.78
N VAL A 526 9.34 14.84 -34.40
CA VAL A 526 10.44 15.16 -35.32
C VAL A 526 11.41 13.98 -35.42
N ALA A 527 12.18 13.94 -36.52
CA ALA A 527 13.21 12.91 -36.65
C ALA A 527 14.26 13.05 -35.53
N MET A 528 14.55 11.95 -34.83
CA MET A 528 15.39 11.92 -33.65
C MET A 528 16.66 11.09 -33.86
N THR A 529 17.75 11.51 -33.26
CA THR A 529 18.96 10.72 -33.07
C THR A 529 19.15 10.43 -31.59
N VAL A 530 19.24 9.15 -31.22
CA VAL A 530 19.60 8.69 -29.88
C VAL A 530 20.98 8.05 -29.89
N SER A 531 21.79 8.34 -28.90
CA SER A 531 23.10 7.74 -28.69
C SER A 531 23.15 7.09 -27.29
N PHE A 532 23.18 5.77 -27.26
CA PHE A 532 23.33 4.98 -26.02
C PHE A 532 24.80 4.91 -25.63
N ALA A 533 25.11 5.05 -24.37
CA ALA A 533 26.45 5.00 -23.81
C ALA A 533 26.83 3.60 -23.31
N ASP A 534 25.87 2.93 -22.66
CA ASP A 534 26.00 1.56 -22.17
C ASP A 534 24.65 0.81 -22.23
N GLY A 535 24.59 -0.39 -21.65
CA GLY A 535 23.42 -1.26 -21.74
C GLY A 535 22.31 -0.95 -20.74
N ASP A 536 22.54 -0.01 -19.83
CA ASP A 536 21.53 0.39 -18.81
C ASP A 536 20.69 1.60 -19.30
N ASP A 537 21.14 2.27 -20.38
CA ASP A 537 20.43 3.41 -20.97
C ASP A 537 19.13 2.99 -21.66
N THR A 538 18.03 3.69 -21.41
CA THR A 538 16.71 3.42 -22.01
C THR A 538 16.08 4.68 -22.57
N LEU A 539 15.59 4.61 -23.83
CA LEU A 539 14.79 5.66 -24.46
C LEU A 539 13.32 5.29 -24.46
N GLY A 540 12.51 5.99 -23.69
CA GLY A 540 11.05 5.88 -23.74
C GLY A 540 10.45 6.79 -24.81
N LEU A 541 9.49 6.28 -25.57
CA LEU A 541 8.83 6.99 -26.67
C LEU A 541 7.32 6.85 -26.62
N ALA A 542 6.61 7.97 -26.80
CA ALA A 542 5.18 8.00 -27.10
C ALA A 542 4.88 9.16 -28.06
N GLY A 543 3.84 9.02 -28.89
CA GLY A 543 3.44 10.06 -29.83
C GLY A 543 2.52 9.50 -30.90
N THR A 544 2.30 10.28 -31.97
CA THR A 544 1.48 9.82 -33.12
C THR A 544 2.33 9.30 -34.27
N THR A 545 3.32 10.09 -34.71
CA THR A 545 4.19 9.71 -35.79
C THR A 545 5.56 10.34 -35.61
N LEU A 546 6.58 9.53 -35.55
CA LEU A 546 7.99 9.92 -35.60
C LEU A 546 8.53 9.73 -37.02
N ALA A 547 9.00 10.80 -37.64
CA ALA A 547 9.43 10.77 -39.04
C ALA A 547 10.69 9.91 -39.27
N GLY A 548 11.57 9.84 -38.26
CA GLY A 548 12.77 9.01 -38.32
C GLY A 548 13.40 8.82 -36.94
N LEU A 549 14.04 7.68 -36.73
CA LEU A 549 14.81 7.36 -35.52
C LEU A 549 16.18 6.83 -35.93
N THR A 550 17.24 7.51 -35.51
CA THR A 550 18.62 7.03 -35.69
C THR A 550 19.17 6.58 -34.35
N ILE A 551 19.46 5.31 -34.23
CA ILE A 551 19.95 4.65 -33.03
C ILE A 551 21.45 4.42 -33.16
N LYS A 552 22.23 4.95 -32.24
CA LYS A 552 23.68 4.80 -32.12
C LYS A 552 24.02 4.10 -30.79
N GLY A 553 25.03 3.26 -30.82
CA GLY A 553 25.41 2.42 -29.68
C GLY A 553 25.39 0.95 -30.09
N THR A 554 26.05 0.11 -29.30
CA THR A 554 26.13 -1.35 -29.53
C THR A 554 24.96 -2.11 -28.94
N ASP A 555 24.44 -1.58 -27.87
CA ASP A 555 23.31 -2.10 -27.12
C ASP A 555 22.33 -0.95 -26.96
N ALA A 556 21.05 -1.17 -27.23
CA ALA A 556 20.04 -0.13 -27.25
C ALA A 556 18.72 -0.66 -26.71
N SER A 557 18.08 0.08 -25.79
CA SER A 557 16.77 -0.24 -25.25
C SER A 557 15.78 0.89 -25.56
N ILE A 558 14.62 0.53 -26.08
CA ILE A 558 13.54 1.47 -26.43
C ILE A 558 12.24 0.99 -25.82
N ASP A 559 11.66 1.82 -24.98
CA ASP A 559 10.38 1.60 -24.33
C ASP A 559 9.28 2.35 -25.07
N PHE A 560 8.22 1.65 -25.45
CA PHE A 560 7.04 2.25 -26.06
C PHE A 560 5.99 2.53 -24.99
N ASN A 561 5.92 3.79 -24.55
CA ASN A 561 5.06 4.27 -23.50
C ASN A 561 3.68 4.76 -24.02
N GLY A 562 3.31 4.38 -25.24
CA GLY A 562 2.05 4.71 -25.89
C GLY A 562 2.08 4.42 -27.39
N ASP A 563 0.97 4.72 -28.07
CA ASP A 563 0.85 4.57 -29.53
C ASP A 563 1.95 5.34 -30.26
N LEU A 564 2.59 4.71 -31.23
CA LEU A 564 3.62 5.37 -32.04
C LEU A 564 3.81 4.72 -33.40
N THR A 565 3.86 5.55 -34.46
CA THR A 565 4.31 5.12 -35.77
C THR A 565 5.70 5.72 -36.08
N ILE A 566 6.72 4.87 -36.24
CA ILE A 566 8.05 5.26 -36.68
C ILE A 566 8.18 4.96 -38.18
N THR A 567 8.32 6.02 -39.00
CA THR A 567 8.36 5.85 -40.46
C THR A 567 9.65 5.19 -40.92
N THR A 568 10.79 5.62 -40.39
CA THR A 568 12.10 5.02 -40.66
C THR A 568 12.92 4.94 -39.39
N ALA A 569 13.56 3.80 -39.16
CA ALA A 569 14.51 3.62 -38.08
C ALA A 569 15.83 3.09 -38.63
N THR A 570 16.94 3.52 -38.05
CA THR A 570 18.29 3.06 -38.43
C THR A 570 19.04 2.68 -37.14
N ALA A 571 19.43 1.42 -37.05
CA ALA A 571 20.19 0.85 -35.91
C ALA A 571 21.44 0.12 -36.40
N ALA A 572 22.21 0.79 -37.29
CA ALA A 572 23.33 0.17 -38.00
C ALA A 572 24.51 -0.24 -37.12
N GLU A 573 24.60 0.26 -35.89
CA GLU A 573 25.67 -0.05 -34.93
C GLU A 573 25.21 -1.05 -33.87
N ALA A 574 23.91 -1.15 -33.60
CA ALA A 574 23.36 -1.97 -32.52
C ALA A 574 23.53 -3.47 -32.80
N ALA A 575 24.25 -4.17 -31.93
CA ALA A 575 24.34 -5.62 -31.91
C ALA A 575 23.11 -6.23 -31.22
N THR A 576 22.62 -5.54 -30.20
CA THR A 576 21.33 -5.83 -29.49
C THR A 576 20.44 -4.59 -29.59
N LEU A 577 19.16 -4.83 -29.80
CA LEU A 577 18.12 -3.82 -29.81
C LEU A 577 16.91 -4.40 -29.06
N ASP A 578 16.64 -3.88 -27.88
CA ASP A 578 15.51 -4.28 -27.06
C ASP A 578 14.34 -3.30 -27.29
N LEU A 579 13.18 -3.85 -27.58
CA LEU A 579 11.94 -3.11 -27.89
C LEU A 579 10.88 -3.55 -26.87
N ASN A 580 10.54 -2.68 -25.93
CA ASN A 580 9.64 -3.01 -24.83
C ASN A 580 8.29 -2.30 -25.01
N LEU A 581 7.21 -3.06 -24.97
CA LEU A 581 5.84 -2.54 -25.02
C LEU A 581 5.37 -2.29 -23.58
N ASN A 582 5.47 -1.04 -23.11
CA ASN A 582 5.22 -0.70 -21.68
C ASN A 582 3.85 -0.06 -21.44
N ALA A 583 3.09 0.31 -22.48
CA ALA A 583 1.79 0.93 -22.32
C ALA A 583 0.64 -0.03 -22.64
N GLU A 584 -0.36 -0.10 -21.77
CA GLU A 584 -1.57 -0.91 -21.95
C GLU A 584 -2.30 -0.52 -23.27
N GLY A 585 -2.51 -1.50 -24.13
CA GLY A 585 -3.24 -1.32 -25.40
C GLY A 585 -2.51 -0.52 -26.47
N ALA A 586 -1.20 -0.24 -26.33
CA ALA A 586 -0.47 0.55 -27.31
C ALA A 586 -0.30 -0.19 -28.64
N ASP A 587 -0.55 0.55 -29.75
CA ASP A 587 -0.29 0.10 -31.11
C ASP A 587 0.98 0.77 -31.65
N VAL A 588 2.03 -0.02 -31.78
CA VAL A 588 3.33 0.45 -32.28
C VAL A 588 3.58 -0.05 -33.71
N THR A 589 3.97 0.86 -34.58
CA THR A 589 4.35 0.52 -35.96
C THR A 589 5.73 1.08 -36.30
N MET A 590 6.70 0.21 -36.59
CA MET A 590 8.00 0.55 -37.13
C MET A 590 8.04 0.13 -38.61
N THR A 591 7.75 1.09 -39.51
CA THR A 591 7.49 0.81 -40.93
C THR A 591 8.73 0.35 -41.69
N ALA A 592 9.91 0.86 -41.33
CA ALA A 592 11.18 0.46 -41.93
C ALA A 592 12.32 0.58 -40.91
N LEU A 593 12.78 -0.55 -40.41
CA LEU A 593 13.97 -0.65 -39.55
C LEU A 593 15.15 -1.14 -40.40
N ALA A 594 16.22 -0.37 -40.41
CA ALA A 594 17.51 -0.79 -40.98
C ALA A 594 18.44 -1.19 -39.81
N ALA A 595 18.39 -2.47 -39.41
CA ALA A 595 19.22 -3.03 -38.39
C ALA A 595 20.64 -3.37 -38.92
N LYS A 596 21.53 -3.74 -37.99
CA LYS A 596 22.85 -4.26 -38.33
C LYS A 596 22.76 -5.71 -38.79
N ASP A 597 23.61 -6.13 -39.73
CA ASP A 597 23.72 -7.54 -40.11
C ASP A 597 24.05 -8.40 -38.89
N GLY A 598 23.25 -9.44 -38.63
CA GLY A 598 23.39 -10.36 -37.49
C GLY A 598 22.97 -9.79 -36.13
N ALA A 599 22.23 -8.70 -36.12
CA ALA A 599 21.70 -8.15 -34.87
C ALA A 599 20.67 -9.07 -34.21
N THR A 600 20.59 -8.97 -32.92
CA THR A 600 19.47 -9.54 -32.11
C THR A 600 18.51 -8.40 -31.75
N ILE A 601 17.24 -8.58 -32.10
CA ILE A 601 16.14 -7.69 -31.71
C ILE A 601 15.26 -8.46 -30.76
N THR A 602 15.19 -8.02 -29.51
CA THR A 602 14.32 -8.62 -28.50
C THR A 602 13.05 -7.78 -28.39
N ILE A 603 11.90 -8.43 -28.31
CA ILE A 603 10.61 -7.78 -28.06
C ILE A 603 10.04 -8.33 -26.77
N THR A 604 9.69 -7.42 -25.85
CA THR A 604 9.09 -7.79 -24.57
C THR A 604 7.83 -6.96 -24.32
N ASP A 605 6.99 -7.42 -23.42
CA ASP A 605 5.95 -6.65 -22.77
C ASP A 605 6.10 -6.81 -21.25
N ASP A 606 5.53 -5.92 -20.48
CA ASP A 606 5.57 -5.99 -19.00
C ASP A 606 4.63 -7.06 -18.41
N GLY A 607 3.93 -7.84 -19.28
CA GLY A 607 2.94 -8.84 -18.89
C GLY A 607 1.61 -8.27 -18.39
N VAL A 608 1.48 -6.96 -18.33
CA VAL A 608 0.24 -6.24 -17.94
C VAL A 608 -0.53 -5.77 -19.18
N VAL A 609 0.13 -5.66 -20.32
CA VAL A 609 -0.44 -5.20 -21.60
C VAL A 609 -1.50 -6.16 -22.10
N LYS A 610 -2.77 -5.83 -21.93
CA LYS A 610 -3.88 -6.72 -22.26
C LYS A 610 -4.33 -6.69 -23.72
N GLU A 611 -4.06 -5.67 -24.46
CA GLU A 611 -4.45 -5.51 -25.87
C GLU A 611 -3.51 -4.47 -26.49
N GLY A 612 -2.61 -4.87 -27.34
CA GLY A 612 -1.73 -3.98 -28.08
C GLY A 612 -1.09 -4.73 -29.22
N SER A 613 -0.41 -4.01 -30.12
CA SER A 613 0.25 -4.64 -31.25
C SER A 613 1.59 -4.01 -31.54
N LEU A 614 2.55 -4.81 -32.02
CA LEU A 614 3.77 -4.32 -32.66
C LEU A 614 3.84 -4.78 -34.10
N THR A 615 3.87 -3.82 -35.00
CA THR A 615 4.22 -4.05 -36.43
C THR A 615 5.66 -3.63 -36.69
N LEU A 616 6.54 -4.59 -36.96
CA LEU A 616 7.96 -4.38 -37.23
C LEU A 616 8.33 -4.87 -38.65
N THR A 617 8.88 -3.98 -39.47
CA THR A 617 9.44 -4.35 -40.76
C THR A 617 10.94 -4.02 -40.80
N GLU A 618 11.78 -5.07 -40.81
CA GLU A 618 13.21 -4.95 -41.05
C GLU A 618 13.47 -4.92 -42.56
N VAL A 619 14.33 -4.02 -43.08
CA VAL A 619 14.42 -3.78 -44.52
C VAL A 619 15.77 -4.07 -45.15
N ASN A 620 16.87 -4.15 -44.42
CA ASN A 620 18.21 -4.21 -44.99
C ASN A 620 19.19 -5.21 -44.39
N ALA A 621 18.99 -5.63 -43.15
CA ALA A 621 19.94 -6.51 -42.46
C ALA A 621 19.85 -7.95 -42.94
N LYS A 622 20.92 -8.71 -42.75
CA LYS A 622 20.99 -10.13 -43.07
C LYS A 622 21.29 -10.95 -41.86
N GLY A 623 20.54 -12.03 -41.71
CA GLY A 623 20.75 -12.98 -40.62
C GLY A 623 20.42 -12.40 -39.23
N VAL A 624 19.32 -11.67 -39.12
CA VAL A 624 18.85 -11.11 -37.85
C VAL A 624 18.13 -12.16 -37.03
N THR A 625 18.18 -11.99 -35.73
CA THR A 625 17.30 -12.72 -34.80
C THR A 625 16.31 -11.72 -34.25
N ILE A 626 14.99 -11.98 -34.43
CA ILE A 626 13.90 -11.19 -33.84
C ILE A 626 13.18 -12.10 -32.87
N ASP A 627 13.32 -11.84 -31.59
CA ASP A 627 12.85 -12.71 -30.52
C ASP A 627 11.75 -12.02 -29.69
N GLY A 628 10.49 -12.34 -30.01
CA GLY A 628 9.31 -11.92 -29.26
C GLY A 628 8.77 -12.96 -28.29
N SER A 629 9.54 -14.03 -28.00
CA SER A 629 9.05 -15.16 -27.18
C SER A 629 8.70 -14.78 -25.73
N ALA A 630 9.14 -13.61 -25.26
CA ALA A 630 8.79 -13.08 -23.95
C ALA A 630 7.49 -12.26 -23.95
N VAL A 631 6.93 -11.94 -25.12
CA VAL A 631 5.66 -11.18 -25.22
C VAL A 631 4.50 -12.06 -24.78
N ALA A 632 3.80 -11.63 -23.72
CA ALA A 632 2.77 -12.41 -23.07
C ALA A 632 1.38 -12.25 -23.70
N THR A 633 1.06 -11.11 -24.29
CA THR A 633 -0.31 -10.78 -24.71
C THR A 633 -0.43 -10.04 -26.05
N ALA A 634 0.54 -9.22 -26.43
CA ALA A 634 0.45 -8.41 -27.63
C ALA A 634 0.56 -9.24 -28.92
N ASP A 635 -0.14 -8.82 -29.99
CA ASP A 635 -0.03 -9.41 -31.32
C ASP A 635 1.17 -8.84 -32.07
N LEU A 636 2.06 -9.68 -32.57
CA LEU A 636 3.23 -9.29 -33.30
C LEU A 636 3.03 -9.45 -34.81
N THR A 637 3.29 -8.38 -35.58
CA THR A 637 3.42 -8.46 -37.02
C THR A 637 4.87 -8.17 -37.40
N ILE A 638 5.64 -9.23 -37.69
CA ILE A 638 7.07 -9.14 -37.92
C ILE A 638 7.37 -9.50 -39.39
N THR A 639 8.12 -8.63 -40.06
CA THR A 639 8.64 -8.89 -41.40
C THR A 639 10.14 -8.65 -41.43
N ALA A 640 10.93 -9.68 -41.68
CA ALA A 640 12.37 -9.56 -41.97
C ALA A 640 12.65 -9.39 -43.47
N SER A 641 13.87 -9.08 -43.83
CA SER A 641 14.19 -8.65 -45.21
C SER A 641 14.82 -9.73 -46.07
N SER A 642 16.10 -9.97 -45.90
CA SER A 642 16.83 -10.94 -46.70
C SER A 642 18.00 -11.53 -45.92
N GLY A 643 18.22 -12.80 -46.08
CA GLY A 643 19.24 -13.52 -45.32
C GLY A 643 18.65 -14.76 -44.72
N ALA A 644 19.37 -15.40 -43.82
CA ALA A 644 18.83 -16.51 -43.03
C ALA A 644 18.47 -15.94 -41.65
N ASP A 645 17.22 -15.60 -41.47
CA ASP A 645 16.70 -14.90 -40.27
C ASP A 645 16.07 -15.89 -39.30
N THR A 646 16.03 -15.54 -38.01
CA THR A 646 15.30 -16.28 -37.01
C THR A 646 14.26 -15.36 -36.38
N ILE A 647 12.97 -15.75 -36.43
CA ILE A 647 11.88 -14.97 -35.91
C ILE A 647 11.09 -15.84 -34.93
N LYS A 648 10.85 -15.31 -33.76
CA LYS A 648 9.99 -15.92 -32.73
C LYS A 648 8.86 -14.97 -32.36
N GLY A 649 7.62 -15.43 -32.47
CA GLY A 649 6.43 -14.78 -31.94
C GLY A 649 6.29 -14.97 -30.44
N GLY A 650 5.24 -14.39 -29.87
CA GLY A 650 4.92 -14.44 -28.45
C GLY A 650 3.79 -15.40 -28.09
N ALA A 651 2.88 -14.92 -27.25
CA ALA A 651 1.67 -15.65 -26.88
C ALA A 651 0.41 -15.12 -27.61
N GLY A 652 0.49 -13.99 -28.31
CA GLY A 652 -0.59 -13.41 -29.12
C GLY A 652 -0.83 -14.13 -30.46
N ASP A 653 -1.74 -13.60 -31.28
CA ASP A 653 -2.03 -14.08 -32.64
C ASP A 653 -1.07 -13.41 -33.65
N ASP A 654 0.11 -14.01 -33.84
CA ASP A 654 1.22 -13.37 -34.54
C ASP A 654 1.18 -13.53 -36.06
N THR A 655 1.74 -12.56 -36.79
CA THR A 655 1.97 -12.63 -38.20
C THR A 655 3.47 -12.51 -38.50
N LEU A 656 4.09 -13.59 -38.96
CA LEU A 656 5.52 -13.70 -39.15
C LEU A 656 5.88 -13.90 -40.62
N ALA A 657 6.80 -13.07 -41.14
CA ALA A 657 7.34 -13.17 -42.50
C ALA A 657 8.89 -13.11 -42.47
N GLY A 658 9.54 -14.20 -42.81
CA GLY A 658 11.00 -14.28 -42.87
C GLY A 658 11.64 -13.42 -43.98
N GLY A 659 10.91 -13.19 -45.07
CA GLY A 659 11.42 -12.42 -46.22
C GLY A 659 12.04 -13.33 -47.23
N LYS A 660 13.27 -13.01 -47.70
CA LYS A 660 14.02 -13.85 -48.63
C LYS A 660 15.17 -14.53 -47.88
N GLY A 661 15.30 -15.83 -48.09
CA GLY A 661 16.36 -16.61 -47.46
C GLY A 661 15.85 -17.88 -46.85
N ALA A 662 16.70 -18.59 -46.16
CA ALA A 662 16.30 -19.78 -45.41
C ALA A 662 16.05 -19.39 -43.95
N ASP A 663 14.82 -19.03 -43.65
CA ASP A 663 14.44 -18.44 -42.38
C ASP A 663 13.92 -19.51 -41.40
N VAL A 664 14.04 -19.24 -40.11
CA VAL A 664 13.55 -20.10 -39.03
C VAL A 664 12.49 -19.34 -38.26
N LEU A 665 11.26 -19.84 -38.30
CA LEU A 665 10.09 -19.20 -37.73
C LEU A 665 9.51 -20.03 -36.59
N TYR A 666 9.29 -19.40 -35.46
CA TYR A 666 8.56 -19.95 -34.29
C TYR A 666 7.31 -19.11 -34.06
N GLY A 667 6.16 -19.71 -34.08
CA GLY A 667 4.90 -18.99 -33.86
C GLY A 667 4.66 -18.63 -32.40
N GLY A 668 5.08 -19.52 -31.49
CA GLY A 668 4.73 -19.39 -30.08
C GLY A 668 3.30 -19.89 -29.81
N ALA A 669 2.62 -19.26 -28.85
CA ALA A 669 1.22 -19.55 -28.57
C ALA A 669 0.29 -18.80 -29.55
N GLY A 670 -1.04 -18.87 -29.36
CA GLY A 670 -2.00 -18.18 -30.22
C GLY A 670 -2.24 -18.80 -31.59
N ALA A 671 -2.99 -18.09 -32.46
CA ALA A 671 -3.36 -18.51 -33.81
C ALA A 671 -2.50 -17.78 -34.87
N ASN A 672 -1.28 -18.28 -35.08
CA ASN A 672 -0.26 -17.58 -35.82
C ASN A 672 -0.40 -17.69 -37.35
N THR A 673 -0.02 -16.64 -38.04
CA THR A 673 0.02 -16.56 -39.50
C THR A 673 1.47 -16.48 -40.01
N PHE A 674 1.91 -17.47 -40.73
CA PHE A 674 3.23 -17.49 -41.37
C PHE A 674 3.10 -17.03 -42.85
N LYS A 675 3.76 -15.94 -43.20
CA LYS A 675 3.81 -15.45 -44.58
C LYS A 675 5.06 -15.95 -45.24
N VAL A 676 4.93 -16.70 -46.32
CA VAL A 676 6.02 -17.28 -47.06
C VAL A 676 6.28 -16.44 -48.33
N ALA A 677 7.49 -15.93 -48.48
CA ALA A 677 7.86 -15.18 -49.66
C ALA A 677 8.20 -16.10 -50.82
N ALA A 678 7.81 -15.72 -52.03
CA ALA A 678 8.22 -16.43 -53.24
C ALA A 678 9.70 -16.17 -53.53
N GLU A 679 10.52 -17.22 -53.55
CA GLU A 679 11.93 -17.15 -53.92
C GLU A 679 12.10 -17.28 -55.46
N SER A 680 12.61 -16.22 -56.08
CA SER A 680 12.96 -16.26 -57.52
C SER A 680 14.40 -16.74 -57.68
N VAL A 681 14.58 -18.05 -57.76
CA VAL A 681 15.89 -18.68 -57.93
C VAL A 681 15.91 -19.59 -59.15
N ASP A 682 17.07 -19.80 -59.76
CA ASP A 682 17.28 -20.43 -61.04
C ASP A 682 17.50 -21.94 -60.97
N THR A 683 17.55 -22.54 -59.76
CA THR A 683 17.74 -23.98 -59.58
C THR A 683 17.01 -24.49 -58.33
N VAL A 684 16.56 -25.75 -58.37
CA VAL A 684 15.91 -26.44 -57.25
C VAL A 684 16.82 -26.48 -56.01
N ALA A 685 18.11 -26.71 -56.21
CA ALA A 685 19.05 -26.72 -55.09
C ALA A 685 19.09 -25.34 -54.33
N LYS A 686 18.91 -24.24 -55.06
CA LYS A 686 18.83 -22.90 -54.45
C LYS A 686 17.44 -22.68 -53.81
N VAL A 687 16.34 -23.18 -54.37
CA VAL A 687 15.03 -23.16 -53.73
C VAL A 687 15.07 -23.88 -52.40
N ILE A 688 15.65 -25.05 -52.32
CA ILE A 688 15.78 -25.81 -51.11
C ILE A 688 16.69 -25.10 -50.09
N ALA A 689 17.76 -24.47 -50.59
CA ALA A 689 18.69 -23.74 -49.73
C ALA A 689 18.12 -22.44 -49.16
N SER A 690 17.04 -21.91 -49.75
CA SER A 690 16.34 -20.71 -49.32
C SER A 690 14.98 -20.98 -48.68
N ALA A 691 14.61 -22.23 -48.45
CA ALA A 691 13.31 -22.59 -47.85
C ALA A 691 13.24 -22.27 -46.38
N ASP A 692 12.17 -21.64 -45.99
CA ASP A 692 11.88 -21.32 -44.60
C ASP A 692 11.51 -22.58 -43.79
N THR A 693 11.79 -22.55 -42.50
CA THR A 693 11.46 -23.62 -41.56
C THR A 693 10.56 -23.08 -40.42
N ILE A 694 9.36 -23.64 -40.33
CA ILE A 694 8.45 -23.36 -39.17
C ILE A 694 8.68 -24.48 -38.13
N MET A 695 9.15 -24.09 -36.95
CA MET A 695 9.67 -25.02 -35.94
C MET A 695 8.60 -25.56 -34.98
N ASP A 696 7.55 -24.79 -34.72
CA ASP A 696 6.54 -25.11 -33.69
C ASP A 696 5.10 -25.18 -34.25
N TRP A 697 4.97 -25.61 -35.48
CA TRP A 697 3.66 -25.79 -36.13
C TRP A 697 2.77 -26.76 -35.36
N ALA A 698 1.70 -26.21 -34.71
CA ALA A 698 0.69 -27.02 -34.03
C ALA A 698 -0.60 -27.08 -34.88
N ALA A 699 -0.90 -28.25 -35.42
CA ALA A 699 -2.14 -28.47 -36.14
C ALA A 699 -3.34 -28.37 -35.17
N GLY A 700 -4.26 -27.44 -35.46
CA GLY A 700 -5.47 -27.19 -34.63
C GLY A 700 -5.39 -26.00 -33.66
N ALA A 701 -4.25 -25.34 -33.54
CA ALA A 701 -4.10 -24.08 -32.79
C ALA A 701 -4.63 -22.84 -33.53
N GLY A 702 -5.22 -23.01 -34.72
CA GLY A 702 -5.65 -21.87 -35.57
C GLY A 702 -4.57 -21.35 -36.50
N ASN A 703 -3.36 -21.88 -36.42
CA ASN A 703 -2.22 -21.46 -37.24
C ASN A 703 -2.51 -21.64 -38.74
N LYS A 704 -2.05 -20.68 -39.55
CA LYS A 704 -2.20 -20.69 -41.00
C LYS A 704 -0.94 -20.25 -41.73
N ILE A 705 -0.76 -20.73 -42.93
CA ILE A 705 0.26 -20.22 -43.85
C ILE A 705 -0.46 -19.34 -44.89
N ASP A 706 -0.05 -18.06 -44.95
CA ASP A 706 -0.57 -17.10 -45.93
C ASP A 706 0.35 -17.07 -47.15
N GLY A 707 -0.23 -16.99 -48.34
CA GLY A 707 0.48 -17.17 -49.59
C GLY A 707 0.26 -18.55 -50.25
N ALA A 708 -0.29 -19.51 -49.48
CA ALA A 708 -0.80 -20.75 -50.01
C ALA A 708 -2.17 -20.49 -50.68
N ALA A 709 -2.23 -20.38 -51.96
CA ALA A 709 -3.50 -20.41 -52.65
C ALA A 709 -4.22 -21.73 -52.28
N ASN A 710 -5.44 -21.66 -51.73
CA ASN A 710 -6.23 -22.81 -51.40
C ASN A 710 -6.37 -23.67 -52.66
N ALA A 711 -5.62 -24.77 -52.74
CA ALA A 711 -5.93 -25.85 -53.66
C ALA A 711 -7.19 -26.55 -53.15
N ALA A 712 -8.34 -25.93 -53.42
CA ALA A 712 -9.67 -26.43 -52.96
C ALA A 712 -10.13 -27.65 -53.74
N VAL A 713 -9.22 -28.38 -54.42
CA VAL A 713 -9.57 -29.58 -55.19
C VAL A 713 -8.50 -30.65 -54.98
N GLU A 714 -8.90 -31.80 -54.46
CA GLU A 714 -8.06 -33.02 -54.55
C GLU A 714 -7.62 -33.24 -56.01
N LYS A 715 -6.34 -33.17 -56.25
CA LYS A 715 -5.77 -33.35 -57.59
C LYS A 715 -4.62 -34.35 -57.52
N ALA A 716 -4.72 -35.40 -58.31
CA ALA A 716 -3.63 -36.36 -58.47
C ALA A 716 -2.75 -35.93 -59.66
N TYR A 717 -1.45 -35.72 -59.42
CA TYR A 717 -0.47 -35.31 -60.42
C TYR A 717 0.44 -36.47 -60.85
N GLY A 718 -0.08 -37.68 -60.85
CA GLY A 718 0.67 -38.89 -61.24
C GLY A 718 1.58 -39.41 -60.11
N GLU A 719 2.61 -38.69 -59.78
CA GLU A 719 3.60 -39.09 -58.76
C GLU A 719 3.33 -38.51 -57.38
N PHE A 720 2.43 -37.53 -57.28
CA PHE A 720 1.94 -36.95 -56.00
C PHE A 720 0.47 -36.55 -56.12
N SER A 721 -0.15 -36.35 -54.97
CA SER A 721 -1.53 -35.84 -54.85
C SER A 721 -1.58 -34.67 -53.84
N VAL A 722 -2.50 -33.73 -54.09
CA VAL A 722 -2.76 -32.58 -53.16
C VAL A 722 -4.19 -32.77 -52.65
N ASN A 723 -4.40 -32.81 -51.33
CA ASN A 723 -5.71 -32.88 -50.72
C ASN A 723 -6.44 -31.53 -50.70
N ASP A 724 -7.68 -31.50 -50.19
CA ASP A 724 -8.53 -30.30 -50.08
C ASP A 724 -7.97 -29.22 -49.15
N LYS A 725 -6.97 -29.54 -48.34
CA LYS A 725 -6.26 -28.63 -47.43
C LYS A 725 -4.89 -28.18 -47.98
N GLY A 726 -4.58 -28.50 -49.24
CA GLY A 726 -3.31 -28.17 -49.86
C GLY A 726 -2.12 -29.04 -49.39
N VAL A 727 -2.37 -30.16 -48.74
CA VAL A 727 -1.31 -31.07 -48.30
C VAL A 727 -0.97 -32.07 -49.37
N VAL A 728 0.32 -32.16 -49.69
CA VAL A 728 0.83 -33.09 -50.69
C VAL A 728 1.16 -34.45 -50.09
N THR A 729 0.79 -35.50 -50.76
CA THR A 729 1.24 -36.87 -50.51
C THR A 729 1.98 -37.40 -51.72
N PHE A 730 3.25 -37.75 -51.59
CA PHE A 730 4.05 -38.38 -52.64
C PHE A 730 3.82 -39.89 -52.65
N GLY A 731 3.68 -40.44 -53.85
CA GLY A 731 3.50 -41.88 -54.01
C GLY A 731 4.74 -42.73 -53.70
N ASN A 732 5.90 -42.12 -53.55
CA ASN A 732 7.13 -42.77 -53.22
C ASN A 732 7.75 -42.11 -51.97
N SER A 733 7.85 -42.83 -50.85
CA SER A 733 8.40 -42.37 -49.59
C SER A 733 9.95 -42.29 -49.54
N SER A 734 10.62 -42.71 -50.61
CA SER A 734 12.09 -42.68 -50.71
C SER A 734 12.62 -41.50 -51.51
N LEU A 735 11.77 -40.56 -51.89
CA LEU A 735 12.18 -39.35 -52.63
C LEU A 735 13.06 -38.48 -51.75
N THR A 736 14.10 -37.92 -52.37
CA THR A 736 14.87 -36.81 -51.73
C THR A 736 14.07 -35.52 -51.79
N LEU A 737 14.40 -34.57 -50.92
CA LEU A 737 13.75 -33.27 -50.91
C LEU A 737 13.85 -32.56 -52.31
N ASP A 738 15.02 -32.63 -52.98
CA ASP A 738 15.22 -32.16 -54.34
C ASP A 738 14.25 -32.77 -55.35
N GLN A 739 14.03 -34.07 -55.25
CA GLN A 739 13.08 -34.77 -56.14
C GLN A 739 11.65 -34.34 -55.89
N MET A 740 11.26 -34.16 -54.64
CA MET A 740 9.91 -33.70 -54.26
C MET A 740 9.65 -32.30 -54.78
N VAL A 741 10.59 -31.36 -54.57
CA VAL A 741 10.48 -29.98 -55.02
C VAL A 741 10.43 -29.89 -56.55
N ASN A 742 11.26 -30.66 -57.29
CA ASN A 742 11.18 -30.73 -58.74
C ASN A 742 9.82 -31.24 -59.26
N MET A 743 9.28 -32.27 -58.60
CA MET A 743 7.95 -32.81 -58.99
C MET A 743 6.84 -31.77 -58.74
N LEU A 744 6.93 -31.01 -57.63
CA LEU A 744 5.98 -29.95 -57.34
C LEU A 744 6.10 -28.80 -58.34
N ASN A 745 7.33 -28.38 -58.67
CA ASN A 745 7.58 -27.36 -59.69
C ASN A 745 7.06 -27.73 -61.09
N ASP A 746 7.24 -28.98 -61.50
CA ASP A 746 6.78 -29.48 -62.78
C ASP A 746 5.28 -29.79 -62.84
N GLY A 747 4.67 -30.09 -61.70
CA GLY A 747 3.30 -30.57 -61.60
C GLY A 747 2.26 -29.55 -61.12
N LEU A 748 2.64 -28.53 -60.39
CA LEU A 748 1.69 -27.54 -59.86
C LEU A 748 1.50 -26.39 -60.88
N ALA A 749 0.31 -25.81 -60.85
CA ALA A 749 0.04 -24.59 -61.61
C ALA A 749 0.74 -23.39 -60.96
N ASN A 750 1.10 -22.38 -61.77
CA ASN A 750 1.64 -21.11 -61.26
C ASN A 750 0.67 -20.52 -60.21
N ASP A 751 1.22 -19.83 -59.25
CA ASP A 751 0.48 -19.24 -58.08
C ASP A 751 -0.21 -20.28 -57.18
N THR A 752 0.31 -21.52 -57.13
CA THR A 752 -0.19 -22.59 -56.28
C THR A 752 0.81 -22.86 -55.15
N SER A 753 0.37 -22.79 -53.91
CA SER A 753 1.16 -23.21 -52.75
C SER A 753 0.64 -24.47 -52.10
N VAL A 754 1.54 -25.34 -51.70
CA VAL A 754 1.22 -26.63 -51.09
C VAL A 754 2.11 -26.95 -49.91
N LEU A 755 1.59 -27.75 -48.98
CA LEU A 755 2.34 -28.26 -47.79
C LEU A 755 2.74 -29.71 -48.06
N PHE A 756 3.99 -30.09 -47.77
CA PHE A 756 4.42 -31.47 -47.80
C PHE A 756 5.43 -31.80 -46.72
N THR A 757 5.69 -33.05 -46.46
CA THR A 757 6.65 -33.48 -45.42
C THR A 757 7.79 -34.26 -46.03
N HIS A 758 9.04 -34.06 -45.53
CA HIS A 758 10.19 -34.88 -45.82
C HIS A 758 10.99 -35.16 -44.55
N GLY A 759 11.10 -36.40 -44.16
CA GLY A 759 11.64 -36.79 -42.88
C GLY A 759 10.72 -36.37 -41.73
N SER A 760 11.25 -35.63 -40.76
CA SER A 760 10.47 -35.04 -39.64
C SER A 760 9.95 -33.64 -39.98
N ASP A 761 10.35 -33.08 -41.08
CA ASP A 761 10.13 -31.64 -41.38
C ASP A 761 8.95 -31.48 -42.35
N SER A 762 8.25 -30.35 -42.21
CA SER A 762 7.14 -29.97 -43.11
C SER A 762 7.59 -28.74 -43.92
N TYR A 763 7.27 -28.74 -45.19
CA TYR A 763 7.68 -27.71 -46.15
C TYR A 763 6.48 -27.11 -46.88
N VAL A 764 6.50 -25.81 -47.10
CA VAL A 764 5.59 -25.11 -48.00
C VAL A 764 6.31 -24.86 -49.30
N PHE A 765 5.73 -25.26 -50.39
CA PHE A 765 6.23 -24.97 -51.75
C PHE A 765 5.22 -24.07 -52.46
N SER A 766 5.68 -22.97 -53.01
CA SER A 766 4.89 -22.05 -53.84
C SER A 766 5.51 -22.00 -55.23
N ASN A 767 4.69 -22.25 -56.28
CA ASN A 767 5.12 -22.24 -57.68
C ASN A 767 4.82 -20.92 -58.38
#